data_5e18891b4547a5c44cff4fd41888e6b1
#
_entry.id   5e18891b4547a5c44cff4fd41888e6b1
#
_cell.length_a   1.000
_cell.length_b   1.000
_cell.length_c   1.000
_cell.angle_alpha   90.00
_cell.angle_beta   90.00
_cell.angle_gamma   90.00
#
_symmetry.space_group_name_H-M   'P 1'
#
loop_
_entity.id
_entity.type
_entity.pdbx_description
1 polymer ?
#
loop_
_entity_poly.entity_id
_entity_poly.type
_entity_poly.pdbx_seq_one_letter_code
_entity_poly.pdbx_strand_id
1 'polypeptide(L)'
;MARVVRLRARTGLATLAALVVVVGTVASIGVAAAPPASATNWAPVHSNDFPDPSTMQWLGVYYSFATQNFAAPNQTINIQAATSLDGMNWTPWTGAAVLPHVGAWAKPGNTWAPSVVHDNADNDFVMYYTATEIQTGDQCIGVATSTLPIGPYTDNESQPIVCQNGTGYSEPTVDSAQDLGGSIDPNIFTDAATGDSYLIWKSDGNHLIPPVSSTLWSIPLGPGFLPTGNDTPTQLLSDDQPWQSGIVEGPDMVAVPTPASNPPTYTYTLFYSGSLEGASTYAIGWATCTGPLGPCTDESTTTPLLVTSPGMSGPGGPDVYTVGNQLIMAFAAWQGSTIGYLSCGFRPMYLADLSFQPNSSGPATPALAPAVPAAAPAASPSCPNPHIPDPGYWQVASDGGIFSFGGAQFYGSTGSIHLNKPVVGMAATPDGNGYWLVASDGGVFAYGDAQFYGSTGSINLNKPIIGLIPTLDGGGYWLIASDGGVFAYGDATYYGSTGGDNLAYPVTAAARSFLGGGYWIVDANGQVFNFGDAPNEGQPADAPGGYRITGMAATQSSNGYWLASANGNVAQFGNAAPYGSMAGTTLNAPVVGMAANANASGYWLQGQDGGIFTFGNAEFYGSMGGRHLNAPMVGIAAT
;
A
#
# COMPACT_ATOMS: atom_id res chain seq x y z
N MET A 1 -50.33 26.09 -76.52
CA MET A 1 -48.90 26.04 -76.11
C MET A 1 -48.84 26.28 -74.59
N ALA A 2 -48.77 25.22 -73.80
CA ALA A 2 -48.79 25.29 -72.35
C ALA A 2 -47.34 25.05 -71.83
N ARG A 3 -46.83 26.00 -71.08
CA ARG A 3 -45.55 25.91 -70.40
C ARG A 3 -45.78 25.36 -68.99
N VAL A 4 -45.26 24.16 -68.70
CA VAL A 4 -45.22 23.56 -67.39
C VAL A 4 -44.08 24.19 -66.63
N VAL A 5 -44.39 24.83 -65.45
CA VAL A 5 -43.41 25.27 -64.48
C VAL A 5 -43.30 24.21 -63.41
N ARG A 6 -42.14 23.59 -63.29
CA ARG A 6 -41.83 22.66 -62.16
C ARG A 6 -41.37 23.45 -60.93
N LEU A 7 -42.16 23.40 -59.86
CA LEU A 7 -41.70 23.79 -58.52
C LEU A 7 -40.83 22.69 -57.93
N ARG A 8 -39.61 23.05 -57.54
CA ARG A 8 -38.78 22.20 -56.67
C ARG A 8 -39.17 22.48 -55.21
N ALA A 9 -39.68 21.50 -54.53
CA ALA A 9 -39.81 21.51 -53.08
C ALA A 9 -38.43 21.34 -52.44
N ARG A 10 -38.00 22.31 -51.62
CA ARG A 10 -36.88 22.16 -50.68
C ARG A 10 -37.45 21.64 -49.38
N THR A 11 -37.12 20.42 -49.00
CA THR A 11 -37.35 19.88 -47.69
C THR A 11 -36.33 20.49 -46.71
N GLY A 12 -36.79 21.43 -45.89
CA GLY A 12 -36.03 21.88 -44.71
C GLY A 12 -36.31 20.91 -43.58
N LEU A 13 -35.28 20.27 -43.02
CA LEU A 13 -35.35 19.61 -41.75
C LEU A 13 -35.51 20.69 -40.67
N ALA A 14 -36.65 20.68 -40.00
CA ALA A 14 -36.86 21.44 -38.76
C ALA A 14 -36.36 20.54 -37.62
N THR A 15 -35.27 20.95 -36.99
CA THR A 15 -34.85 20.43 -35.70
C THR A 15 -35.88 20.82 -34.65
N LEU A 16 -36.63 19.87 -34.12
CA LEU A 16 -37.44 20.04 -32.91
C LEU A 16 -36.49 20.00 -31.71
N ALA A 17 -36.19 21.14 -31.14
CA ALA A 17 -35.67 21.23 -29.77
C ALA A 17 -36.83 20.88 -28.82
N ALA A 18 -36.77 19.73 -28.22
CA ALA A 18 -37.70 19.37 -27.14
C ALA A 18 -37.28 20.11 -25.86
N LEU A 19 -38.00 21.18 -25.53
CA LEU A 19 -37.90 21.84 -24.26
C LEU A 19 -38.57 20.94 -23.22
N VAL A 20 -37.75 20.19 -22.45
CA VAL A 20 -38.25 19.45 -21.28
C VAL A 20 -38.46 20.46 -20.14
N VAL A 21 -39.68 20.90 -19.95
CA VAL A 21 -40.05 21.62 -18.73
C VAL A 21 -40.20 20.59 -17.62
N VAL A 22 -39.18 20.45 -16.78
CA VAL A 22 -39.32 19.71 -15.52
C VAL A 22 -40.11 20.56 -14.55
N VAL A 23 -41.41 20.26 -14.41
CA VAL A 23 -42.21 20.78 -13.31
C VAL A 23 -41.78 20.03 -12.05
N GLY A 24 -40.95 20.66 -11.25
CA GLY A 24 -40.58 20.17 -9.93
C GLY A 24 -41.78 20.13 -9.00
N THR A 25 -42.29 18.93 -8.73
CA THR A 25 -43.12 18.71 -7.56
C THR A 25 -42.20 18.69 -6.34
N VAL A 26 -42.30 19.72 -5.50
CA VAL A 26 -41.69 19.73 -4.17
C VAL A 26 -42.31 18.58 -3.37
N ALA A 27 -41.64 17.43 -3.35
CA ALA A 27 -41.94 16.37 -2.41
C ALA A 27 -41.41 16.83 -1.05
N SER A 28 -42.34 17.05 -0.09
CA SER A 28 -41.99 17.21 1.32
C SER A 28 -41.21 15.97 1.77
N ILE A 29 -39.90 16.13 2.00
CA ILE A 29 -39.04 15.09 2.58
C ILE A 29 -39.56 14.90 4.02
N GLY A 30 -40.28 13.81 4.22
CA GLY A 30 -40.65 13.37 5.57
C GLY A 30 -39.36 13.02 6.32
N VAL A 31 -39.16 13.64 7.48
CA VAL A 31 -38.09 13.29 8.42
C VAL A 31 -38.35 11.83 8.84
N ALA A 32 -37.68 10.90 8.19
CA ALA A 32 -37.64 9.54 8.68
C ALA A 32 -36.77 9.54 9.94
N ALA A 33 -37.37 9.17 11.08
CA ALA A 33 -36.62 8.90 12.29
C ALA A 33 -35.54 7.85 11.96
N ALA A 34 -34.30 8.11 12.39
CA ALA A 34 -33.22 7.17 12.25
C ALA A 34 -33.63 5.78 12.77
N PRO A 35 -33.46 4.70 12.03
CA PRO A 35 -33.71 3.37 12.54
C PRO A 35 -32.80 3.10 13.74
N PRO A 36 -33.25 2.32 14.75
CA PRO A 36 -32.37 1.93 15.84
C PRO A 36 -31.20 1.21 15.26
N ALA A 37 -30.00 1.54 15.74
CA ALA A 37 -28.75 0.90 15.34
C ALA A 37 -28.79 -0.60 15.66
N SER A 38 -29.30 -1.40 14.73
CA SER A 38 -28.95 -2.82 14.65
C SER A 38 -27.53 -2.85 14.10
N ALA A 39 -26.64 -3.65 14.70
CA ALA A 39 -25.30 -3.86 14.20
C ALA A 39 -25.40 -4.34 12.74
N THR A 40 -25.26 -3.38 11.82
CA THR A 40 -25.31 -3.66 10.37
C THR A 40 -23.97 -4.24 9.99
N ASN A 41 -23.96 -5.51 9.57
CA ASN A 41 -22.77 -6.12 9.02
C ASN A 41 -22.49 -5.50 7.65
N TRP A 42 -21.31 -4.93 7.51
CA TRP A 42 -20.80 -4.50 6.21
C TRP A 42 -20.42 -5.71 5.36
N ALA A 43 -20.72 -5.65 4.08
CA ALA A 43 -20.35 -6.68 3.12
C ALA A 43 -19.76 -6.03 1.87
N PRO A 44 -18.66 -6.58 1.31
CA PRO A 44 -18.06 -6.05 0.10
C PRO A 44 -18.98 -6.26 -1.11
N VAL A 45 -18.88 -5.37 -2.09
CA VAL A 45 -19.60 -5.48 -3.38
C VAL A 45 -18.71 -5.99 -4.50
N HIS A 46 -17.40 -6.11 -4.25
CA HIS A 46 -16.41 -6.68 -5.14
C HIS A 46 -15.70 -7.84 -4.44
N SER A 47 -15.50 -8.97 -5.14
CA SER A 47 -15.01 -10.20 -4.52
C SER A 47 -13.49 -10.29 -4.37
N ASN A 48 -12.75 -9.39 -5.03
CA ASN A 48 -11.29 -9.36 -5.04
C ASN A 48 -10.77 -8.12 -4.32
N ASP A 49 -9.46 -8.07 -4.12
CA ASP A 49 -8.77 -6.87 -3.71
C ASP A 49 -9.04 -5.73 -4.70
N PHE A 50 -9.50 -4.59 -4.20
CA PHE A 50 -9.88 -3.44 -5.02
C PHE A 50 -9.72 -2.16 -4.21
N PRO A 51 -8.48 -1.83 -3.77
CA PRO A 51 -8.23 -0.67 -2.94
C PRO A 51 -8.30 0.63 -3.74
N ASP A 52 -8.60 1.72 -3.03
CA ASP A 52 -8.64 3.09 -3.52
C ASP A 52 -9.51 3.22 -4.80
N PRO A 53 -10.81 2.85 -4.71
CA PRO A 53 -11.70 2.91 -5.86
C PRO A 53 -11.90 4.35 -6.33
N SER A 54 -11.99 4.54 -7.66
CA SER A 54 -12.43 5.79 -8.30
C SER A 54 -13.45 5.47 -9.37
N THR A 55 -14.63 6.07 -9.29
CA THR A 55 -15.80 5.67 -10.06
C THR A 55 -16.32 6.79 -10.92
N MET A 56 -16.50 6.52 -12.21
CA MET A 56 -17.18 7.40 -13.15
C MET A 56 -18.36 6.72 -13.82
N GLN A 57 -19.33 7.51 -14.33
CA GLN A 57 -20.42 7.03 -15.16
C GLN A 57 -20.28 7.55 -16.58
N TRP A 58 -20.40 6.67 -17.58
CA TRP A 58 -20.42 7.03 -18.99
C TRP A 58 -21.46 6.21 -19.76
N LEU A 59 -22.37 6.90 -20.46
CA LEU A 59 -23.44 6.30 -21.29
C LEU A 59 -24.27 5.21 -20.57
N GLY A 60 -24.52 5.41 -19.29
CA GLY A 60 -25.34 4.50 -18.48
C GLY A 60 -24.59 3.29 -17.91
N VAL A 61 -23.28 3.20 -18.10
CA VAL A 61 -22.40 2.22 -17.48
C VAL A 61 -21.52 2.92 -16.45
N TYR A 62 -21.36 2.30 -15.29
CA TYR A 62 -20.40 2.73 -14.27
C TYR A 62 -19.10 1.96 -14.46
N TYR A 63 -17.99 2.67 -14.34
CA TYR A 63 -16.63 2.17 -14.41
C TYR A 63 -15.92 2.56 -13.11
N SER A 64 -15.36 1.59 -12.41
CA SER A 64 -14.53 1.86 -11.24
C SER A 64 -13.13 1.35 -11.48
N PHE A 65 -12.14 2.12 -11.07
CA PHE A 65 -10.72 1.84 -11.22
C PHE A 65 -10.09 1.76 -9.83
N ALA A 66 -9.03 0.99 -9.67
CA ALA A 66 -8.38 0.80 -8.37
C ALA A 66 -6.88 0.60 -8.52
N THR A 67 -6.18 0.73 -7.40
CA THR A 67 -4.77 0.42 -7.23
C THR A 67 -4.42 -0.93 -7.86
N GLN A 68 -3.18 -1.08 -8.29
CA GLN A 68 -2.63 -2.28 -8.93
C GLN A 68 -3.03 -3.57 -8.19
N ASN A 69 -3.00 -4.67 -8.95
CA ASN A 69 -3.15 -6.01 -8.36
C ASN A 69 -1.98 -6.91 -8.80
N PHE A 70 -1.39 -7.62 -7.86
CA PHE A 70 -0.44 -8.71 -8.12
C PHE A 70 -1.21 -10.03 -8.34
N ALA A 71 -2.10 -10.06 -9.32
CA ALA A 71 -3.08 -11.15 -9.50
C ALA A 71 -2.50 -12.48 -9.96
N ALA A 72 -1.25 -12.53 -10.40
CA ALA A 72 -0.56 -13.76 -10.80
C ALA A 72 0.96 -13.58 -10.73
N PRO A 73 1.71 -14.64 -10.43
CA PRO A 73 3.17 -14.60 -10.59
C PRO A 73 3.47 -14.23 -12.05
N ASN A 74 4.19 -13.13 -12.26
CA ASN A 74 4.60 -12.54 -13.55
C ASN A 74 3.56 -11.72 -14.34
N GLN A 75 2.45 -11.29 -13.75
CA GLN A 75 1.54 -10.33 -14.36
C GLN A 75 1.24 -9.18 -13.39
N THR A 76 1.86 -8.04 -13.59
CA THR A 76 1.48 -6.79 -12.92
C THR A 76 0.29 -6.20 -13.66
N ILE A 77 -0.83 -6.04 -12.98
CA ILE A 77 -1.96 -5.23 -13.44
C ILE A 77 -1.77 -3.85 -12.84
N ASN A 78 -1.29 -2.89 -13.63
CA ASN A 78 -1.00 -1.53 -13.14
C ASN A 78 -2.24 -0.85 -12.54
N ILE A 79 -3.39 -0.93 -13.23
CA ILE A 79 -4.67 -0.39 -12.75
C ILE A 79 -5.72 -1.48 -12.91
N GLN A 80 -6.40 -1.81 -11.83
CA GLN A 80 -7.58 -2.68 -11.85
C GLN A 80 -8.80 -1.92 -12.34
N ALA A 81 -9.81 -2.64 -12.83
CA ALA A 81 -11.11 -2.06 -13.12
C ALA A 81 -12.26 -3.03 -12.88
N ALA A 82 -13.42 -2.45 -12.67
CA ALA A 82 -14.70 -3.15 -12.60
C ALA A 82 -15.78 -2.33 -13.31
N THR A 83 -16.85 -2.98 -13.75
CA THR A 83 -17.99 -2.32 -14.41
C THR A 83 -19.29 -2.67 -13.72
N SER A 84 -20.26 -1.74 -13.79
CA SER A 84 -21.61 -1.95 -13.28
C SER A 84 -22.65 -1.27 -14.18
N LEU A 85 -23.83 -1.88 -14.30
CA LEU A 85 -24.97 -1.28 -15.02
C LEU A 85 -25.90 -0.46 -14.08
N ASP A 86 -25.80 -0.70 -12.79
CA ASP A 86 -26.66 -0.08 -11.78
C ASP A 86 -25.89 0.74 -10.72
N GLY A 87 -24.55 0.74 -10.80
CA GLY A 87 -23.66 1.41 -9.83
C GLY A 87 -23.59 0.71 -8.46
N MET A 88 -24.22 -0.44 -8.30
CA MET A 88 -24.33 -1.17 -7.03
C MET A 88 -23.76 -2.59 -7.11
N ASN A 89 -23.95 -3.27 -8.25
CA ASN A 89 -23.47 -4.62 -8.50
C ASN A 89 -22.29 -4.57 -9.46
N TRP A 90 -21.11 -4.95 -8.99
CA TRP A 90 -19.85 -4.76 -9.71
C TRP A 90 -19.29 -6.07 -10.26
N THR A 91 -18.82 -6.02 -11.49
CA THR A 91 -18.16 -7.14 -12.18
C THR A 91 -16.73 -6.78 -12.50
N PRO A 92 -15.73 -7.57 -12.04
CA PRO A 92 -14.33 -7.35 -12.37
C PRO A 92 -14.10 -7.32 -13.88
N TRP A 93 -13.27 -6.39 -14.35
CA TRP A 93 -12.85 -6.32 -15.72
C TRP A 93 -11.78 -7.39 -16.02
N THR A 94 -12.04 -8.23 -17.00
CA THR A 94 -11.12 -9.31 -17.42
C THR A 94 -10.62 -9.14 -18.85
N GLY A 95 -10.85 -7.96 -19.45
CA GLY A 95 -10.43 -7.62 -20.81
C GLY A 95 -8.97 -7.20 -20.91
N ALA A 96 -8.67 -6.34 -21.90
CA ALA A 96 -7.33 -5.77 -22.06
C ALA A 96 -6.90 -4.95 -20.83
N ALA A 97 -5.58 -4.84 -20.62
CA ALA A 97 -5.02 -4.03 -19.53
C ALA A 97 -5.47 -2.57 -19.66
N VAL A 98 -5.94 -2.01 -18.54
CA VAL A 98 -6.43 -0.62 -18.46
C VAL A 98 -5.30 0.36 -18.73
N LEU A 99 -4.18 0.20 -18.02
CA LEU A 99 -2.92 0.95 -18.20
C LEU A 99 -1.80 -0.05 -18.51
N PRO A 100 -1.57 -0.42 -19.78
CA PRO A 100 -0.58 -1.44 -20.14
C PRO A 100 0.84 -1.05 -19.76
N HIS A 101 1.18 0.23 -19.84
CA HIS A 101 2.48 0.78 -19.52
C HIS A 101 2.31 2.10 -18.79
N VAL A 102 3.12 2.31 -17.76
CA VAL A 102 3.28 3.60 -17.10
C VAL A 102 4.10 4.55 -17.98
N GLY A 103 4.11 5.85 -17.69
CA GLY A 103 4.91 6.85 -18.39
C GLY A 103 6.41 6.53 -18.36
N ALA A 104 7.16 7.08 -19.31
CA ALA A 104 8.60 6.86 -19.43
C ALA A 104 9.41 7.34 -18.21
N TRP A 105 8.80 8.16 -17.37
CA TRP A 105 9.35 8.68 -16.12
C TRP A 105 9.23 7.70 -14.94
N ALA A 106 8.33 6.70 -15.03
CA ALA A 106 7.94 5.82 -13.92
C ALA A 106 8.51 4.41 -14.06
N LYS A 107 8.79 3.78 -12.93
CA LYS A 107 9.07 2.35 -12.85
C LYS A 107 7.77 1.56 -13.04
N PRO A 108 7.78 0.44 -13.77
CA PRO A 108 6.64 -0.48 -13.81
C PRO A 108 6.31 -1.04 -12.43
N GLY A 109 5.03 -1.16 -12.12
CA GLY A 109 4.54 -1.58 -10.81
C GLY A 109 4.40 -0.40 -9.84
N ASN A 110 3.91 -0.67 -8.63
CA ASN A 110 3.61 0.35 -7.61
C ASN A 110 2.75 1.50 -8.15
N THR A 111 1.67 1.14 -8.85
CA THR A 111 0.70 2.06 -9.44
C THR A 111 -0.54 2.13 -8.58
N TRP A 112 -0.84 3.32 -8.02
CA TRP A 112 -1.85 3.47 -6.97
C TRP A 112 -2.89 4.52 -7.32
N ALA A 113 -4.05 4.40 -6.65
CA ALA A 113 -5.11 5.39 -6.52
C ALA A 113 -5.42 6.16 -7.83
N PRO A 114 -5.93 5.48 -8.86
CA PRO A 114 -6.31 6.16 -10.10
C PRO A 114 -7.51 7.08 -9.90
N SER A 115 -7.59 8.17 -10.66
CA SER A 115 -8.78 9.00 -10.78
C SER A 115 -9.08 9.27 -12.25
N VAL A 116 -10.33 9.03 -12.70
CA VAL A 116 -10.69 9.06 -14.11
C VAL A 116 -11.87 9.98 -14.37
N VAL A 117 -11.73 10.83 -15.40
CA VAL A 117 -12.79 11.74 -15.86
C VAL A 117 -12.94 11.66 -17.39
N HIS A 118 -14.13 11.99 -17.90
CA HIS A 118 -14.36 12.19 -19.32
C HIS A 118 -14.18 13.67 -19.69
N ASP A 119 -13.27 13.96 -20.61
CA ASP A 119 -13.12 15.28 -21.22
C ASP A 119 -14.15 15.44 -22.34
N ASN A 120 -15.16 16.28 -22.09
CA ASN A 120 -16.19 16.56 -23.08
C ASN A 120 -15.69 17.40 -24.26
N ALA A 121 -14.58 18.12 -24.09
CA ALA A 121 -14.05 19.00 -25.15
C ALA A 121 -13.33 18.20 -26.24
N ASP A 122 -12.49 17.26 -25.83
CA ASP A 122 -11.70 16.42 -26.72
C ASP A 122 -12.34 15.05 -26.96
N ASN A 123 -13.39 14.71 -26.19
CA ASN A 123 -14.08 13.44 -26.20
C ASN A 123 -13.17 12.26 -25.86
N ASP A 124 -12.24 12.49 -24.94
CA ASP A 124 -11.30 11.53 -24.42
C ASP A 124 -11.54 11.28 -22.92
N PHE A 125 -10.92 10.24 -22.38
CA PHE A 125 -10.88 9.96 -20.95
C PHE A 125 -9.48 10.25 -20.43
N VAL A 126 -9.42 10.98 -19.32
CA VAL A 126 -8.17 11.37 -18.64
C VAL A 126 -8.08 10.61 -17.33
N MET A 127 -6.98 9.92 -17.11
CA MET A 127 -6.65 9.18 -15.88
C MET A 127 -5.44 9.82 -15.24
N TYR A 128 -5.55 10.26 -14.00
CA TYR A 128 -4.42 10.46 -13.11
C TYR A 128 -4.13 9.19 -12.33
N TYR A 129 -2.86 8.91 -12.06
CA TYR A 129 -2.43 7.75 -11.31
C TYR A 129 -1.11 8.03 -10.59
N THR A 130 -0.87 7.36 -9.48
CA THR A 130 0.40 7.42 -8.77
C THR A 130 1.34 6.33 -9.28
N ALA A 131 2.63 6.63 -9.45
CA ALA A 131 3.66 5.65 -9.77
C ALA A 131 5.03 6.10 -9.22
N THR A 132 5.96 5.14 -9.07
CA THR A 132 7.32 5.42 -8.58
C THR A 132 8.16 6.11 -9.65
N GLU A 133 8.67 7.31 -9.37
CA GLU A 133 9.59 8.04 -10.25
C GLU A 133 10.97 7.34 -10.30
N ILE A 134 11.59 7.27 -11.50
CA ILE A 134 12.79 6.45 -11.73
C ILE A 134 14.03 6.99 -11.02
N GLN A 135 14.21 8.32 -10.95
CA GLN A 135 15.45 8.94 -10.51
C GLN A 135 15.55 9.03 -8.99
N THR A 136 14.48 9.40 -8.32
CA THR A 136 14.44 9.62 -6.88
C THR A 136 13.90 8.40 -6.12
N GLY A 137 12.99 7.66 -6.74
CA GLY A 137 12.29 6.56 -6.08
C GLY A 137 11.03 6.99 -5.33
N ASP A 138 10.71 8.30 -5.32
CA ASP A 138 9.49 8.82 -4.71
C ASP A 138 8.27 8.49 -5.56
N GLN A 139 7.11 8.49 -4.94
CA GLN A 139 5.84 8.35 -5.65
C GLN A 139 5.43 9.72 -6.21
N CYS A 140 5.07 9.73 -7.50
CA CYS A 140 4.61 10.93 -8.18
C CYS A 140 3.37 10.65 -9.01
N ILE A 141 2.67 11.70 -9.42
CA ILE A 141 1.41 11.58 -10.16
C ILE A 141 1.67 11.77 -11.64
N GLY A 142 1.24 10.78 -12.44
CA GLY A 142 1.20 10.81 -13.89
C GLY A 142 -0.20 11.04 -14.44
N VAL A 143 -0.26 11.29 -15.76
CA VAL A 143 -1.51 11.44 -16.49
C VAL A 143 -1.48 10.61 -17.77
N ALA A 144 -2.56 9.87 -18.01
CA ALA A 144 -2.73 9.04 -19.19
C ALA A 144 -4.08 9.30 -19.84
N THR A 145 -4.18 9.13 -21.14
CA THR A 145 -5.41 9.38 -21.91
C THR A 145 -5.86 8.16 -22.69
N SER A 146 -7.17 8.06 -22.95
CA SER A 146 -7.77 7.02 -23.78
C SER A 146 -9.02 7.55 -24.49
N THR A 147 -9.30 7.06 -25.69
CA THR A 147 -10.58 7.28 -26.39
C THR A 147 -11.72 6.37 -25.89
N LEU A 148 -11.42 5.41 -25.00
CA LEU A 148 -12.39 4.47 -24.44
C LEU A 148 -12.41 4.57 -22.92
N PRO A 149 -13.59 4.46 -22.28
CA PRO A 149 -13.72 4.62 -20.82
C PRO A 149 -12.88 3.62 -20.02
N ILE A 150 -12.70 2.41 -20.52
CA ILE A 150 -11.96 1.34 -19.85
C ILE A 150 -10.50 1.21 -20.34
N GLY A 151 -10.03 2.13 -21.18
CA GLY A 151 -8.69 2.05 -21.76
C GLY A 151 -8.62 1.24 -23.08
N PRO A 152 -7.41 0.91 -23.55
CA PRO A 152 -6.13 1.15 -22.87
C PRO A 152 -5.77 2.64 -22.76
N TYR A 153 -5.31 3.04 -21.59
CA TYR A 153 -4.76 4.37 -21.35
C TYR A 153 -3.28 4.41 -21.74
N THR A 154 -2.83 5.56 -22.21
CA THR A 154 -1.43 5.80 -22.63
C THR A 154 -0.91 7.07 -21.95
N ASP A 155 0.15 6.95 -21.19
CA ASP A 155 0.92 8.08 -20.68
C ASP A 155 2.07 8.38 -21.66
N ASN A 156 2.02 9.56 -22.28
CA ASN A 156 3.04 10.03 -23.22
C ASN A 156 4.01 11.03 -22.60
N GLU A 157 3.85 11.32 -21.31
CA GLU A 157 4.68 12.31 -20.62
C GLU A 157 6.08 11.76 -20.32
N SER A 158 7.06 12.63 -20.40
CA SER A 158 8.45 12.30 -20.08
C SER A 158 8.81 12.58 -18.61
N GLN A 159 7.90 13.21 -17.87
CA GLN A 159 8.00 13.59 -16.47
C GLN A 159 6.64 13.43 -15.80
N PRO A 160 6.59 13.24 -14.47
CA PRO A 160 5.32 13.25 -13.75
C PRO A 160 4.67 14.63 -13.83
N ILE A 161 3.35 14.69 -13.75
CA ILE A 161 2.59 15.95 -13.81
C ILE A 161 2.59 16.67 -12.46
N VAL A 162 2.64 15.92 -11.35
CA VAL A 162 2.77 16.43 -9.98
C VAL A 162 3.78 15.59 -9.23
N CYS A 163 4.80 16.24 -8.67
CA CYS A 163 5.82 15.58 -7.88
C CYS A 163 6.45 16.56 -6.88
N GLN A 164 6.13 16.44 -5.61
CA GLN A 164 6.61 17.32 -4.54
C GLN A 164 7.81 16.69 -3.82
N ASN A 165 8.88 16.42 -4.56
CA ASN A 165 10.10 15.78 -4.04
C ASN A 165 11.36 16.69 -4.12
N GLY A 166 11.18 17.99 -4.37
CA GLY A 166 12.27 18.96 -4.40
C GLY A 166 13.19 18.89 -5.62
N THR A 167 12.85 18.14 -6.67
CA THR A 167 13.73 17.93 -7.84
C THR A 167 13.66 19.05 -8.87
N GLY A 168 12.62 19.88 -8.84
CA GLY A 168 12.49 21.03 -9.75
C GLY A 168 12.20 20.65 -11.18
N TYR A 169 11.20 19.78 -11.43
CA TYR A 169 10.74 19.46 -12.78
C TYR A 169 10.28 20.72 -13.53
N SER A 170 10.61 20.81 -14.82
CA SER A 170 10.15 21.90 -15.68
C SER A 170 8.70 21.70 -16.11
N GLU A 171 8.05 22.81 -16.49
CA GLU A 171 6.69 22.84 -17.04
C GLU A 171 6.39 21.64 -18.00
N PRO A 172 5.16 21.04 -17.94
CA PRO A 172 3.98 21.54 -17.23
C PRO A 172 3.83 21.00 -15.80
N THR A 173 4.84 20.40 -15.21
CA THR A 173 4.76 19.77 -13.90
C THR A 173 4.50 20.77 -12.78
N VAL A 174 3.75 20.31 -11.77
CA VAL A 174 3.61 21.01 -10.52
C VAL A 174 4.68 20.49 -9.56
N ASP A 175 5.59 21.35 -9.15
CA ASP A 175 6.68 21.00 -8.26
C ASP A 175 6.78 22.03 -7.11
N SER A 176 7.29 21.60 -5.96
CA SER A 176 7.73 22.49 -4.91
C SER A 176 9.25 22.36 -4.78
N ALA A 177 9.94 23.49 -4.61
CA ALA A 177 11.37 23.49 -4.27
C ALA A 177 11.64 22.84 -2.89
N GLN A 178 10.59 22.51 -2.14
CA GLN A 178 10.64 21.81 -0.87
C GLN A 178 10.33 20.34 -1.11
N ASP A 179 11.17 19.47 -0.57
CA ASP A 179 10.90 18.05 -0.53
C ASP A 179 9.77 17.76 0.47
N LEU A 180 8.65 17.27 -0.07
CA LEU A 180 7.46 16.87 0.68
C LEU A 180 7.21 15.35 0.55
N GLY A 181 8.21 14.56 0.10
CA GLY A 181 8.15 13.10 -0.01
C GLY A 181 7.38 12.59 -1.22
N GLY A 182 7.22 13.40 -2.27
CA GLY A 182 6.45 13.03 -3.45
C GLY A 182 4.97 13.38 -3.35
N SER A 183 4.16 12.82 -4.26
CA SER A 183 2.74 13.14 -4.41
C SER A 183 1.95 11.89 -4.79
N ILE A 184 0.87 11.59 -4.06
CA ILE A 184 0.03 10.40 -4.26
C ILE A 184 -1.46 10.73 -4.19
N ASP A 185 -2.31 9.76 -4.46
CA ASP A 185 -3.76 9.78 -4.30
C ASP A 185 -4.44 10.92 -5.07
N PRO A 186 -4.25 11.01 -6.40
CA PRO A 186 -4.92 12.03 -7.19
C PRO A 186 -6.43 11.83 -7.21
N ASN A 187 -7.19 12.92 -7.06
CA ASN A 187 -8.64 12.97 -7.25
C ASN A 187 -8.99 14.15 -8.16
N ILE A 188 -9.81 13.92 -9.18
CA ILE A 188 -10.31 14.96 -10.06
C ILE A 188 -11.70 15.38 -9.59
N PHE A 189 -11.81 16.62 -9.17
CA PHE A 189 -13.08 17.24 -8.78
C PHE A 189 -13.52 18.26 -9.82
N THR A 190 -14.77 18.14 -10.31
CA THR A 190 -15.40 19.17 -11.16
C THR A 190 -16.47 19.89 -10.37
N ASP A 191 -16.31 21.19 -10.20
CA ASP A 191 -17.22 22.03 -9.43
C ASP A 191 -18.55 22.22 -10.17
N ALA A 192 -19.63 21.69 -9.61
CA ALA A 192 -20.97 21.85 -10.17
C ALA A 192 -21.47 23.31 -10.19
N ALA A 193 -20.87 24.21 -9.42
CA ALA A 193 -21.23 25.63 -9.38
C ALA A 193 -20.65 26.42 -10.56
N THR A 194 -19.42 26.12 -10.97
CA THR A 194 -18.68 26.88 -11.99
C THR A 194 -18.43 26.09 -13.27
N GLY A 195 -18.34 24.77 -13.17
CA GLY A 195 -17.90 23.87 -14.23
C GLY A 195 -16.38 23.75 -14.33
N ASP A 196 -15.64 24.44 -13.46
CA ASP A 196 -14.19 24.34 -13.41
C ASP A 196 -13.75 23.02 -12.74
N SER A 197 -12.59 22.50 -13.14
CA SER A 197 -12.05 21.26 -12.59
C SER A 197 -10.77 21.51 -11.81
N TYR A 198 -10.53 20.64 -10.83
CA TYR A 198 -9.42 20.73 -9.91
C TYR A 198 -8.79 19.34 -9.72
N LEU A 199 -7.47 19.30 -9.56
CA LEU A 199 -6.75 18.14 -9.09
C LEU A 199 -6.51 18.30 -7.59
N ILE A 200 -6.89 17.29 -6.81
CA ILE A 200 -6.66 17.21 -5.38
C ILE A 200 -5.74 16.01 -5.14
N TRP A 201 -4.76 16.13 -4.24
CA TRP A 201 -3.81 15.04 -3.97
C TRP A 201 -3.20 15.16 -2.58
N LYS A 202 -2.42 14.16 -2.17
CA LYS A 202 -1.63 14.13 -0.93
C LYS A 202 -0.14 14.33 -1.24
N SER A 203 0.57 15.13 -0.42
CA SER A 203 2.03 15.04 -0.29
C SER A 203 2.41 13.90 0.65
N ASP A 204 3.36 13.03 0.23
CA ASP A 204 3.65 11.76 0.89
C ASP A 204 4.82 11.84 1.90
N GLY A 205 4.92 12.95 2.63
CA GLY A 205 6.03 13.23 3.54
C GLY A 205 6.12 12.35 4.79
N ASN A 206 5.12 11.56 5.07
CA ASN A 206 5.09 10.68 6.26
C ASN A 206 6.15 9.57 6.23
N HIS A 207 6.76 9.26 5.07
CA HIS A 207 7.87 8.32 4.97
C HIS A 207 9.25 9.00 5.06
N LEU A 208 9.34 10.33 4.99
CA LEU A 208 10.60 11.06 5.12
C LEU A 208 11.19 10.95 6.54
N ILE A 209 12.50 11.19 6.66
CA ILE A 209 13.21 11.20 7.95
C ILE A 209 13.92 12.53 8.16
N PRO A 210 13.49 13.37 9.12
CA PRO A 210 12.28 13.19 9.96
C PRO A 210 10.99 13.25 9.12
N PRO A 211 9.91 12.59 9.55
CA PRO A 211 8.64 12.65 8.85
C PRO A 211 8.15 14.10 8.71
N VAL A 212 7.61 14.41 7.54
CA VAL A 212 6.87 15.64 7.27
C VAL A 212 5.38 15.29 7.28
N SER A 213 4.58 16.10 7.96
CA SER A 213 3.12 15.93 8.01
C SER A 213 2.53 15.78 6.61
N SER A 214 1.74 14.74 6.40
CA SER A 214 1.03 14.62 5.14
C SER A 214 -0.04 15.71 5.02
N THR A 215 -0.21 16.18 3.80
CA THR A 215 -1.05 17.35 3.52
C THR A 215 -1.83 17.12 2.24
N LEU A 216 -3.10 17.51 2.24
CA LEU A 216 -3.95 17.52 1.05
C LEU A 216 -3.85 18.87 0.35
N TRP A 217 -3.65 18.83 -0.94
CA TRP A 217 -3.44 19.97 -1.83
C TRP A 217 -4.49 20.03 -2.91
N SER A 218 -4.70 21.20 -3.50
CA SER A 218 -5.57 21.41 -4.66
C SER A 218 -4.97 22.42 -5.63
N ILE A 219 -5.21 22.19 -6.94
CA ILE A 219 -4.81 23.11 -8.02
C ILE A 219 -5.90 23.14 -9.09
N PRO A 220 -6.18 24.30 -9.74
CA PRO A 220 -7.08 24.36 -10.87
C PRO A 220 -6.52 23.59 -12.08
N LEU A 221 -7.40 22.96 -12.85
CA LEU A 221 -7.08 22.33 -14.12
C LEU A 221 -7.60 23.18 -15.29
N GLY A 222 -6.76 23.33 -16.29
CA GLY A 222 -7.10 23.96 -17.57
C GLY A 222 -7.67 22.99 -18.59
N PRO A 223 -7.64 23.34 -19.89
CA PRO A 223 -8.07 22.47 -20.98
C PRO A 223 -7.33 21.13 -20.97
N GLY A 224 -8.04 20.07 -21.33
CA GLY A 224 -7.50 18.71 -21.32
C GLY A 224 -7.26 18.16 -19.90
N PHE A 225 -7.85 18.79 -18.87
CA PHE A 225 -7.65 18.45 -17.48
C PHE A 225 -6.18 18.49 -17.03
N LEU A 226 -5.40 19.46 -17.52
CA LEU A 226 -3.99 19.61 -17.16
C LEU A 226 -3.78 20.88 -16.32
N PRO A 227 -2.84 20.90 -15.35
CA PRO A 227 -2.43 22.13 -14.67
C PRO A 227 -1.93 23.16 -15.69
N THR A 228 -2.25 24.45 -15.48
CA THR A 228 -1.89 25.50 -16.45
C THR A 228 -0.40 25.90 -16.38
N GLY A 229 0.35 25.40 -15.40
CA GLY A 229 1.76 25.71 -15.19
C GLY A 229 2.04 27.06 -14.51
N ASN A 230 1.02 27.90 -14.33
CA ASN A 230 1.13 29.19 -13.65
C ASN A 230 0.46 29.23 -12.27
N ASP A 231 -0.26 28.17 -11.93
CA ASP A 231 -1.02 28.09 -10.70
C ASP A 231 -0.14 27.47 -9.58
N THR A 232 -0.32 27.99 -8.38
CA THR A 232 0.37 27.47 -7.20
C THR A 232 -0.60 26.55 -6.44
N PRO A 233 -0.16 25.36 -6.03
CA PRO A 233 -0.98 24.48 -5.20
C PRO A 233 -1.43 25.17 -3.91
N THR A 234 -2.68 24.97 -3.54
CA THR A 234 -3.26 25.47 -2.31
C THR A 234 -3.44 24.33 -1.34
N GLN A 235 -2.96 24.50 -0.11
CA GLN A 235 -3.16 23.56 0.98
C GLN A 235 -4.62 23.54 1.42
N LEU A 236 -5.23 22.36 1.46
CA LEU A 236 -6.60 22.15 1.94
C LEU A 236 -6.64 21.73 3.41
N LEU A 237 -5.89 20.69 3.76
CA LEU A 237 -5.90 20.06 5.08
C LEU A 237 -4.53 19.45 5.39
N SER A 238 -4.12 19.46 6.65
CA SER A 238 -2.97 18.70 7.17
C SER A 238 -3.42 17.79 8.30
N ASP A 239 -2.60 16.81 8.65
CA ASP A 239 -2.80 15.98 9.82
C ASP A 239 -2.63 16.82 11.10
N ASP A 240 -3.73 17.13 11.75
CA ASP A 240 -3.77 17.91 12.98
C ASP A 240 -4.54 17.23 14.12
N GLN A 241 -5.13 16.05 13.85
CA GLN A 241 -5.89 15.30 14.84
C GLN A 241 -5.16 14.02 15.29
N PRO A 242 -5.21 13.68 16.59
CA PRO A 242 -4.50 12.50 17.13
C PRO A 242 -4.85 11.16 16.46
N TRP A 243 -6.08 11.00 15.97
CA TRP A 243 -6.50 9.75 15.32
C TRP A 243 -5.89 9.57 13.93
N GLN A 244 -5.46 10.65 13.27
CA GLN A 244 -4.84 10.64 11.95
C GLN A 244 -3.42 10.07 12.00
N SER A 245 -2.77 10.08 13.16
CA SER A 245 -1.44 9.47 13.37
C SER A 245 -0.35 9.99 12.42
N GLY A 246 -0.42 11.27 12.03
CA GLY A 246 0.52 11.87 11.09
C GLY A 246 0.13 11.72 9.61
N ILE A 247 -1.03 11.16 9.30
CA ILE A 247 -1.45 10.83 7.93
C ILE A 247 -2.85 11.36 7.63
N VAL A 248 -2.96 12.11 6.53
CA VAL A 248 -4.21 12.41 5.81
C VAL A 248 -3.99 12.08 4.34
N GLU A 249 -4.88 11.26 3.73
CA GLU A 249 -4.70 10.74 2.37
C GLU A 249 -6.03 10.38 1.70
N GLY A 250 -6.00 9.95 0.43
CA GLY A 250 -7.16 9.51 -0.32
C GLY A 250 -8.27 10.58 -0.36
N PRO A 251 -8.00 11.82 -0.81
CA PRO A 251 -9.00 12.90 -0.81
C PRO A 251 -10.09 12.66 -1.84
N ASP A 252 -11.33 12.96 -1.47
CA ASP A 252 -12.47 13.07 -2.40
C ASP A 252 -13.36 14.24 -2.01
N MET A 253 -13.65 15.13 -2.96
CA MET A 253 -14.44 16.34 -2.72
C MET A 253 -15.83 16.26 -3.35
N VAL A 254 -16.84 16.68 -2.60
CA VAL A 254 -18.24 16.72 -3.06
C VAL A 254 -18.81 18.12 -2.88
N ALA A 255 -19.46 18.66 -3.93
CA ALA A 255 -20.25 19.86 -3.86
C ALA A 255 -21.73 19.51 -3.64
N VAL A 256 -22.24 19.80 -2.45
CA VAL A 256 -23.64 19.53 -2.07
C VAL A 256 -24.48 20.80 -2.21
N PRO A 257 -25.54 20.80 -3.04
CA PRO A 257 -26.38 21.98 -3.18
C PRO A 257 -27.12 22.25 -1.87
N THR A 258 -27.11 23.52 -1.44
CA THR A 258 -27.85 23.97 -0.26
C THR A 258 -29.36 24.04 -0.59
N PRO A 259 -30.24 23.33 0.14
CA PRO A 259 -31.67 23.37 -0.09
C PRO A 259 -32.21 24.78 -0.03
N ALA A 260 -33.13 25.12 -0.95
CA ALA A 260 -33.88 26.37 -1.01
C ALA A 260 -33.09 27.66 -1.38
N SER A 261 -31.84 27.59 -1.82
CA SER A 261 -31.16 28.75 -2.40
C SER A 261 -31.45 28.86 -3.91
N ASN A 262 -31.71 30.09 -4.37
CA ASN A 262 -31.89 30.37 -5.80
C ASN A 262 -31.15 31.70 -6.15
N PRO A 263 -30.02 31.68 -6.89
CA PRO A 263 -29.38 30.48 -7.49
C PRO A 263 -28.87 29.49 -6.43
N PRO A 264 -28.65 28.22 -6.80
CA PRO A 264 -28.14 27.24 -5.86
C PRO A 264 -26.78 27.67 -5.32
N THR A 265 -26.59 27.58 -4.01
CA THR A 265 -25.28 27.67 -3.36
C THR A 265 -24.84 26.26 -3.00
N TYR A 266 -23.55 26.04 -2.88
CA TYR A 266 -22.98 24.72 -2.61
C TYR A 266 -22.19 24.76 -1.30
N THR A 267 -22.22 23.64 -0.58
CA THR A 267 -21.30 23.34 0.52
C THR A 267 -20.31 22.31 0.01
N TYR A 268 -19.03 22.59 0.15
CA TYR A 268 -17.98 21.68 -0.27
C TYR A 268 -17.58 20.82 0.93
N THR A 269 -17.66 19.52 0.75
CA THR A 269 -17.25 18.52 1.74
C THR A 269 -16.08 17.73 1.18
N LEU A 270 -14.98 17.71 1.90
CA LEU A 270 -13.79 16.91 1.58
C LEU A 270 -13.80 15.68 2.48
N PHE A 271 -13.88 14.50 1.89
CA PHE A 271 -13.63 13.23 2.55
C PHE A 271 -12.17 12.86 2.41
N TYR A 272 -11.63 12.17 3.39
CA TYR A 272 -10.23 11.76 3.41
C TYR A 272 -10.04 10.55 4.34
N SER A 273 -8.92 9.85 4.21
CA SER A 273 -8.51 8.78 5.11
C SER A 273 -7.45 9.28 6.09
N GLY A 274 -7.37 8.68 7.25
CA GLY A 274 -6.33 8.97 8.24
C GLY A 274 -5.87 7.73 8.98
N SER A 275 -4.68 7.78 9.58
CA SER A 275 -3.94 6.68 10.18
C SER A 275 -3.28 5.76 9.12
N LEU A 276 -2.71 4.63 9.54
CA LEU A 276 -2.01 3.69 8.67
C LEU A 276 -2.99 2.74 7.98
N GLU A 277 -2.94 2.63 6.65
CA GLU A 277 -3.81 1.75 5.85
C GLU A 277 -3.74 0.27 6.27
N GLY A 278 -2.57 -0.18 6.72
CA GLY A 278 -2.32 -1.54 7.21
C GLY A 278 -2.80 -1.79 8.65
N ALA A 279 -3.62 -0.92 9.23
CA ALA A 279 -4.09 -1.02 10.62
C ALA A 279 -5.61 -0.96 10.73
N SER A 280 -6.15 -1.53 11.81
CA SER A 280 -7.59 -1.40 12.13
C SER A 280 -8.00 0.02 12.56
N THR A 281 -7.04 0.90 12.79
CA THR A 281 -7.24 2.31 13.10
C THR A 281 -7.40 3.19 11.87
N TYR A 282 -7.12 2.68 10.66
CA TYR A 282 -7.39 3.38 9.42
C TYR A 282 -8.88 3.72 9.34
N ALA A 283 -9.22 4.96 8.98
CA ALA A 283 -10.58 5.45 9.10
C ALA A 283 -10.83 6.60 8.12
N ILE A 284 -12.10 6.82 7.76
CA ILE A 284 -12.52 7.93 6.91
C ILE A 284 -12.96 9.13 7.79
N GLY A 285 -12.36 10.28 7.55
CA GLY A 285 -12.74 11.58 8.09
C GLY A 285 -13.43 12.47 7.08
N TRP A 286 -13.84 13.66 7.52
CA TRP A 286 -14.41 14.67 6.65
C TRP A 286 -14.12 16.09 7.14
N ALA A 287 -14.06 17.01 6.19
CA ALA A 287 -13.85 18.43 6.42
C ALA A 287 -14.84 19.26 5.59
N THR A 288 -15.12 20.48 6.04
CA THR A 288 -15.89 21.46 5.25
C THR A 288 -14.94 22.48 4.64
N CYS A 289 -15.15 22.79 3.35
CA CYS A 289 -14.33 23.75 2.62
C CYS A 289 -15.14 24.94 2.14
N THR A 290 -14.51 26.10 2.01
CA THR A 290 -15.16 27.30 1.46
C THR A 290 -15.25 27.26 -0.08
N GLY A 291 -14.52 26.36 -0.70
CA GLY A 291 -14.46 26.10 -2.13
C GLY A 291 -13.42 25.05 -2.46
N PRO A 292 -13.23 24.70 -3.75
CA PRO A 292 -12.29 23.68 -4.18
C PRO A 292 -10.81 23.98 -3.85
N LEU A 293 -10.49 25.25 -3.64
CA LEU A 293 -9.17 25.72 -3.20
C LEU A 293 -9.11 26.02 -1.69
N GLY A 294 -10.10 25.55 -0.92
CA GLY A 294 -10.14 25.78 0.52
C GLY A 294 -10.38 27.24 0.94
N PRO A 295 -10.06 27.64 2.18
CA PRO A 295 -9.57 26.75 3.23
C PRO A 295 -10.61 25.71 3.67
N CYS A 296 -10.15 24.57 4.16
CA CYS A 296 -10.97 23.53 4.75
C CYS A 296 -10.85 23.55 6.28
N THR A 297 -11.92 23.14 6.95
CA THR A 297 -11.96 22.97 8.41
C THR A 297 -12.25 21.51 8.70
N ASP A 298 -11.38 20.83 9.43
CA ASP A 298 -11.58 19.45 9.84
C ASP A 298 -12.76 19.36 10.83
N GLU A 299 -13.74 18.55 10.48
CA GLU A 299 -14.93 18.30 11.31
C GLU A 299 -14.79 16.97 12.09
N SER A 300 -13.85 16.12 11.72
CA SER A 300 -13.54 14.84 12.37
C SER A 300 -12.52 14.99 13.51
N THR A 301 -12.67 16.01 14.35
CA THR A 301 -11.67 16.42 15.34
C THR A 301 -11.38 15.36 16.41
N THR A 302 -12.35 14.53 16.78
CA THR A 302 -12.18 13.50 17.83
C THR A 302 -12.58 12.11 17.37
N THR A 303 -13.45 12.01 16.40
CA THR A 303 -14.03 10.75 15.93
C THR A 303 -14.15 10.80 14.41
N PRO A 304 -13.54 9.85 13.70
CA PRO A 304 -13.75 9.71 12.25
C PRO A 304 -15.21 9.45 11.89
N LEU A 305 -15.57 9.71 10.65
CA LEU A 305 -16.90 9.44 10.09
C LEU A 305 -17.19 7.94 9.99
N LEU A 306 -16.19 7.17 9.55
CA LEU A 306 -16.29 5.72 9.39
C LEU A 306 -15.05 5.04 9.95
N VAL A 307 -15.28 4.05 10.81
CA VAL A 307 -14.23 3.27 11.51
C VAL A 307 -14.45 1.77 11.33
N THR A 308 -13.49 0.97 11.75
CA THR A 308 -13.62 -0.48 11.86
C THR A 308 -14.96 -0.87 12.47
N SER A 309 -15.68 -1.75 11.79
CA SER A 309 -17.06 -2.14 12.12
C SER A 309 -17.28 -3.62 11.80
N PRO A 310 -18.32 -4.28 12.33
CA PRO A 310 -18.58 -5.68 12.00
C PRO A 310 -18.61 -5.94 10.49
N GLY A 311 -17.76 -6.84 10.02
CA GLY A 311 -17.62 -7.22 8.62
C GLY A 311 -16.47 -6.53 7.87
N MET A 312 -15.87 -5.47 8.43
CA MET A 312 -14.74 -4.76 7.83
C MET A 312 -13.79 -4.17 8.88
N SER A 313 -12.51 -4.01 8.53
CA SER A 313 -11.50 -3.32 9.34
C SER A 313 -10.76 -2.27 8.51
N GLY A 314 -10.42 -1.14 9.13
CA GLY A 314 -9.62 -0.09 8.51
C GLY A 314 -10.22 0.43 7.19
N PRO A 315 -11.42 1.03 7.18
CA PRO A 315 -12.01 1.62 5.95
C PRO A 315 -11.25 2.88 5.52
N GLY A 316 -11.02 3.03 4.20
CA GLY A 316 -10.39 4.21 3.62
C GLY A 316 -10.45 4.24 2.10
N GLY A 317 -9.84 5.28 1.47
CA GLY A 317 -9.93 5.52 0.04
C GLY A 317 -11.37 5.85 -0.38
N PRO A 318 -12.03 6.89 0.19
CA PRO A 318 -13.39 7.26 -0.19
C PRO A 318 -13.46 7.79 -1.62
N ASP A 319 -14.52 7.44 -2.33
CA ASP A 319 -14.86 7.93 -3.67
C ASP A 319 -16.38 8.07 -3.76
N VAL A 320 -16.89 9.27 -4.00
CA VAL A 320 -18.34 9.56 -3.99
C VAL A 320 -18.86 9.76 -5.40
N TYR A 321 -19.82 8.95 -5.77
CA TYR A 321 -20.52 9.05 -7.05
C TYR A 321 -22.05 9.04 -6.88
N THR A 322 -22.76 9.25 -7.96
CA THR A 322 -24.23 9.28 -7.95
C THR A 322 -24.82 8.06 -8.64
N VAL A 323 -25.85 7.48 -7.98
CA VAL A 323 -26.72 6.47 -8.58
C VAL A 323 -28.14 7.02 -8.59
N GLY A 324 -28.62 7.42 -9.76
CA GLY A 324 -29.87 8.15 -9.86
C GLY A 324 -29.80 9.50 -9.13
N ASN A 325 -30.52 9.65 -8.03
CA ASN A 325 -30.51 10.85 -7.16
C ASN A 325 -29.82 10.60 -5.81
N GLN A 326 -29.17 9.46 -5.64
CA GLN A 326 -28.54 9.04 -4.41
C GLN A 326 -27.02 9.20 -4.52
N LEU A 327 -26.41 9.71 -3.46
CA LEU A 327 -24.97 9.71 -3.31
C LEU A 327 -24.54 8.36 -2.73
N ILE A 328 -23.57 7.75 -3.38
CA ILE A 328 -22.93 6.50 -2.92
C ILE A 328 -21.46 6.82 -2.67
N MET A 329 -20.95 6.36 -1.54
CA MET A 329 -19.53 6.37 -1.25
C MET A 329 -18.99 4.94 -1.47
N ALA A 330 -18.11 4.75 -2.45
CA ALA A 330 -17.27 3.59 -2.53
C ALA A 330 -16.04 3.80 -1.63
N PHE A 331 -15.54 2.73 -1.04
CA PHE A 331 -14.32 2.75 -0.24
C PHE A 331 -13.75 1.33 -0.14
N ALA A 332 -12.49 1.21 0.23
CA ALA A 332 -11.88 -0.09 0.50
C ALA A 332 -11.74 -0.32 2.00
N ALA A 333 -11.81 -1.60 2.42
CA ALA A 333 -11.53 -1.99 3.79
C ALA A 333 -11.06 -3.45 3.83
N TRP A 334 -10.26 -3.82 4.81
CA TRP A 334 -9.88 -5.21 5.05
C TRP A 334 -11.11 -6.04 5.38
N GLN A 335 -11.29 -7.18 4.73
CA GLN A 335 -12.45 -8.03 4.95
C GLN A 335 -12.40 -8.68 6.33
N GLY A 336 -13.44 -8.45 7.13
CA GLY A 336 -13.55 -8.99 8.50
C GLY A 336 -12.45 -8.43 9.42
N SER A 337 -11.72 -9.32 10.09
CA SER A 337 -10.62 -8.97 11.02
C SER A 337 -9.23 -9.30 10.48
N THR A 338 -9.12 -9.79 9.25
CA THR A 338 -7.83 -10.14 8.63
C THR A 338 -7.23 -8.91 7.98
N ILE A 339 -6.16 -8.37 8.57
CA ILE A 339 -5.50 -7.14 8.14
C ILE A 339 -4.11 -7.49 7.58
N GLY A 340 -3.76 -6.82 6.47
CA GLY A 340 -2.46 -6.97 5.80
C GLY A 340 -2.45 -8.08 4.75
N TYR A 341 -1.85 -7.77 3.60
CA TYR A 341 -1.74 -8.68 2.47
C TYR A 341 -0.95 -9.95 2.82
N LEU A 342 0.05 -9.83 3.68
CA LEU A 342 0.83 -10.97 4.17
C LEU A 342 0.03 -11.92 5.07
N SER A 343 -1.08 -11.44 5.63
CA SER A 343 -2.02 -12.25 6.42
C SER A 343 -3.18 -12.78 5.58
N CYS A 344 -3.07 -12.77 4.26
CA CYS A 344 -4.18 -13.01 3.32
C CYS A 344 -5.37 -12.07 3.48
N GLY A 345 -5.17 -10.93 4.07
CA GLY A 345 -6.11 -9.84 4.00
C GLY A 345 -6.15 -9.31 2.58
N PHE A 346 -7.31 -8.88 2.15
CA PHE A 346 -7.48 -8.11 0.94
C PHE A 346 -8.48 -7.00 1.23
N ARG A 347 -8.39 -5.93 0.47
CA ARG A 347 -9.19 -4.72 0.63
C ARG A 347 -10.23 -4.61 -0.50
N PRO A 348 -11.33 -5.38 -0.46
CA PRO A 348 -12.37 -5.27 -1.46
C PRO A 348 -13.10 -3.93 -1.35
N MET A 349 -13.83 -3.57 -2.40
CA MET A 349 -14.69 -2.41 -2.41
C MET A 349 -15.97 -2.65 -1.61
N TYR A 350 -16.33 -1.68 -0.77
CA TYR A 350 -17.58 -1.56 -0.05
C TYR A 350 -18.35 -0.34 -0.55
N LEU A 351 -19.67 -0.32 -0.33
CA LEU A 351 -20.52 0.81 -0.67
C LEU A 351 -21.30 1.28 0.55
N ALA A 352 -21.44 2.59 0.66
CA ALA A 352 -22.31 3.24 1.63
C ALA A 352 -23.28 4.20 0.95
N ASP A 353 -24.52 4.21 1.41
CA ASP A 353 -25.46 5.29 1.16
C ASP A 353 -24.98 6.53 1.92
N LEU A 354 -24.63 7.59 1.19
CA LEU A 354 -24.21 8.85 1.77
C LEU A 354 -25.40 9.82 1.80
N SER A 355 -25.66 10.39 2.96
CA SER A 355 -26.68 11.43 3.14
C SER A 355 -26.13 12.57 4.00
N PHE A 356 -26.69 13.76 3.84
CA PHE A 356 -26.33 14.93 4.64
C PHE A 356 -27.49 15.31 5.57
N GLN A 357 -27.25 15.27 6.87
CA GLN A 357 -28.23 15.62 7.90
C GLN A 357 -28.13 17.11 8.21
N PRO A 358 -29.28 17.86 8.20
CA PRO A 358 -29.27 19.26 8.56
C PRO A 358 -28.72 19.48 9.98
N ASN A 359 -27.78 20.40 10.12
CA ASN A 359 -27.25 20.82 11.40
C ASN A 359 -27.73 22.26 11.69
N SER A 360 -28.35 22.50 12.83
CA SER A 360 -28.90 23.81 13.20
C SER A 360 -27.85 24.87 13.56
N SER A 361 -26.61 24.46 13.79
CA SER A 361 -25.51 25.31 14.28
C SER A 361 -24.25 25.28 13.43
N GLY A 362 -24.25 24.52 12.31
CA GLY A 362 -23.07 24.33 11.47
C GLY A 362 -23.42 23.76 10.09
N PRO A 363 -22.43 23.32 9.34
CA PRO A 363 -22.63 22.64 8.06
C PRO A 363 -23.44 21.36 8.24
N ALA A 364 -24.08 20.89 7.16
CA ALA A 364 -24.81 19.63 7.18
C ALA A 364 -23.80 18.48 7.42
N THR A 365 -24.13 17.60 8.34
CA THR A 365 -23.25 16.50 8.76
C THR A 365 -23.45 15.28 7.85
N PRO A 366 -22.40 14.71 7.25
CA PRO A 366 -22.51 13.47 6.49
C PRO A 366 -22.87 12.28 7.38
N ALA A 367 -23.69 11.38 6.86
CA ALA A 367 -24.06 10.13 7.52
C ALA A 367 -23.97 8.99 6.50
N LEU A 368 -23.39 7.88 6.92
CA LEU A 368 -23.18 6.69 6.12
C LEU A 368 -24.02 5.52 6.64
N ALA A 369 -24.61 4.77 5.73
CA ALA A 369 -25.25 3.50 6.01
C ALA A 369 -24.80 2.47 4.96
N PRO A 370 -24.66 1.17 5.31
CA PRO A 370 -24.31 0.18 4.32
C PRO A 370 -25.31 0.20 3.16
N ALA A 371 -24.80 0.41 1.94
CA ALA A 371 -25.60 0.22 0.74
C ALA A 371 -25.70 -1.28 0.48
N VAL A 372 -26.91 -1.82 0.40
CA VAL A 372 -27.15 -3.25 0.22
C VAL A 372 -27.35 -3.51 -1.27
N PRO A 373 -26.41 -4.16 -1.98
CA PRO A 373 -26.64 -4.59 -3.34
C PRO A 373 -27.74 -5.66 -3.39
N ALA A 374 -28.43 -5.74 -4.52
CA ALA A 374 -29.53 -6.70 -4.72
C ALA A 374 -29.13 -8.18 -4.54
N ALA A 375 -27.87 -8.50 -4.66
CA ALA A 375 -27.26 -9.79 -4.33
C ALA A 375 -25.86 -9.53 -3.76
N ALA A 376 -25.61 -9.96 -2.52
CA ALA A 376 -24.26 -10.00 -2.00
C ALA A 376 -23.40 -10.91 -2.91
N PRO A 377 -22.18 -10.49 -3.30
CA PRO A 377 -21.28 -11.38 -4.02
C PRO A 377 -21.07 -12.65 -3.19
N ALA A 378 -20.98 -13.80 -3.88
CA ALA A 378 -20.62 -15.04 -3.22
C ALA A 378 -19.36 -14.82 -2.39
N ALA A 379 -19.33 -15.42 -1.20
CA ALA A 379 -18.15 -15.34 -0.33
C ALA A 379 -16.90 -15.46 -1.18
N SER A 380 -15.94 -14.57 -0.98
CA SER A 380 -14.67 -14.58 -1.69
C SER A 380 -14.18 -16.01 -1.90
N PRO A 381 -13.67 -16.34 -3.07
CA PRO A 381 -12.93 -17.56 -3.20
C PRO A 381 -11.90 -17.56 -2.04
N SER A 382 -11.89 -18.65 -1.30
CA SER A 382 -10.77 -18.96 -0.42
C SER A 382 -9.53 -18.40 -1.10
N CYS A 383 -8.76 -17.53 -0.43
CA CYS A 383 -7.50 -16.98 -0.95
C CYS A 383 -7.10 -17.74 -2.22
N PRO A 384 -6.99 -17.12 -3.43
CA PRO A 384 -6.30 -17.80 -4.50
C PRO A 384 -4.88 -17.91 -3.96
N ASN A 385 -4.69 -19.04 -3.33
CA ASN A 385 -3.49 -19.47 -2.69
C ASN A 385 -2.26 -18.63 -3.10
N PRO A 386 -1.82 -17.60 -2.33
CA PRO A 386 -0.56 -17.80 -1.74
C PRO A 386 -0.89 -18.86 -0.70
N HIS A 387 -0.42 -20.05 -0.90
CA HIS A 387 -0.29 -21.02 0.14
C HIS A 387 0.36 -20.26 1.29
N ILE A 388 -0.45 -19.72 2.26
CA ILE A 388 0.15 -19.43 3.54
C ILE A 388 0.58 -20.82 3.98
N PRO A 389 1.85 -21.10 4.00
CA PRO A 389 2.28 -22.37 4.53
C PRO A 389 1.64 -22.46 5.90
N ASP A 390 1.04 -23.59 6.22
CA ASP A 390 0.63 -23.84 7.60
C ASP A 390 1.77 -23.34 8.50
N PRO A 391 1.48 -22.55 9.55
CA PRO A 391 2.52 -21.89 10.32
C PRO A 391 3.64 -22.86 10.68
N GLY A 392 4.86 -22.46 10.40
CA GLY A 392 6.02 -23.31 10.59
C GLY A 392 7.34 -22.55 10.45
N TYR A 393 8.41 -23.28 10.42
CA TYR A 393 9.75 -22.74 10.17
C TYR A 393 10.71 -23.80 9.63
N TRP A 394 11.72 -23.32 8.93
CA TRP A 394 12.89 -24.11 8.55
C TRP A 394 14.07 -23.79 9.45
N GLN A 395 14.84 -24.82 9.79
CA GLN A 395 16.15 -24.68 10.35
C GLN A 395 17.19 -25.08 9.30
N VAL A 396 18.27 -24.33 9.16
CA VAL A 396 19.35 -24.62 8.23
C VAL A 396 20.65 -24.91 8.98
N ALA A 397 21.34 -25.98 8.58
CA ALA A 397 22.68 -26.31 9.06
C ALA A 397 23.77 -25.74 8.12
N SER A 398 25.00 -25.65 8.60
CA SER A 398 26.12 -25.06 7.82
C SER A 398 26.56 -25.89 6.60
N ASP A 399 26.16 -27.15 6.50
CA ASP A 399 26.27 -27.99 5.31
C ASP A 399 25.12 -27.80 4.33
N GLY A 400 24.15 -26.92 4.69
CA GLY A 400 22.94 -26.63 3.94
C GLY A 400 21.84 -27.69 4.07
N GLY A 401 21.95 -28.57 5.07
CA GLY A 401 20.86 -29.45 5.47
C GLY A 401 19.68 -28.63 5.98
N ILE A 402 18.46 -28.94 5.52
CA ILE A 402 17.22 -28.27 5.89
C ILE A 402 16.36 -29.20 6.71
N PHE A 403 15.77 -28.64 7.77
CA PHE A 403 14.80 -29.32 8.64
C PHE A 403 13.54 -28.49 8.72
N SER A 404 12.42 -29.08 8.29
CA SER A 404 11.10 -28.43 8.21
C SER A 404 10.25 -28.80 9.42
N PHE A 405 9.55 -27.84 10.00
CA PHE A 405 8.68 -28.01 11.17
C PHE A 405 7.35 -27.28 10.97
N GLY A 406 6.28 -27.86 11.51
CA GLY A 406 4.92 -27.37 11.29
C GLY A 406 4.51 -27.53 9.83
N GLY A 407 3.92 -26.49 9.26
CA GLY A 407 3.52 -26.47 7.85
C GLY A 407 4.63 -26.19 6.84
N ALA A 408 5.86 -25.88 7.30
CA ALA A 408 6.98 -25.60 6.43
C ALA A 408 7.32 -26.77 5.50
N GLN A 409 7.17 -26.58 4.18
CA GLN A 409 7.43 -27.62 3.18
C GLN A 409 8.92 -27.72 2.88
N PHE A 410 9.40 -28.94 2.58
CA PHE A 410 10.79 -29.16 2.14
C PHE A 410 10.89 -29.01 0.63
N TYR A 411 11.64 -28.02 0.16
CA TYR A 411 11.83 -27.75 -1.27
C TYR A 411 13.18 -28.21 -1.80
N GLY A 412 14.11 -28.63 -0.94
CA GLY A 412 15.43 -29.11 -1.30
C GLY A 412 16.53 -28.63 -0.35
N SER A 413 17.76 -29.12 -0.55
CA SER A 413 18.90 -28.76 0.30
C SER A 413 20.24 -28.94 -0.43
N THR A 414 21.29 -28.31 0.10
CA THR A 414 22.67 -28.55 -0.36
C THR A 414 23.39 -29.62 0.46
N GLY A 415 22.72 -30.26 1.42
CA GLY A 415 23.33 -31.22 2.34
C GLY A 415 23.95 -32.47 1.70
N SER A 416 23.70 -32.73 0.42
CA SER A 416 24.26 -33.84 -0.35
C SER A 416 25.33 -33.42 -1.37
N ILE A 417 25.63 -32.13 -1.50
CA ILE A 417 26.60 -31.61 -2.46
C ILE A 417 27.80 -31.01 -1.73
N HIS A 418 28.96 -31.06 -2.39
CA HIS A 418 30.16 -30.42 -1.86
C HIS A 418 30.12 -28.92 -2.06
N LEU A 419 30.11 -28.16 -0.95
CA LEU A 419 30.09 -26.69 -0.95
C LEU A 419 31.54 -26.17 -0.90
N ASN A 420 31.86 -25.11 -1.66
CA ASN A 420 33.14 -24.41 -1.57
C ASN A 420 33.29 -23.70 -0.22
N LYS A 421 32.21 -23.19 0.32
CA LYS A 421 32.09 -22.50 1.61
C LYS A 421 30.80 -22.92 2.32
N PRO A 422 30.81 -22.89 3.67
CA PRO A 422 29.63 -23.27 4.43
C PRO A 422 28.46 -22.30 4.20
N VAL A 423 27.23 -22.81 4.30
CA VAL A 423 26.02 -22.01 4.41
C VAL A 423 26.07 -21.24 5.73
N VAL A 424 25.63 -19.97 5.70
CA VAL A 424 25.64 -19.05 6.85
C VAL A 424 24.26 -18.44 7.15
N GLY A 425 23.28 -18.66 6.28
CA GLY A 425 21.93 -18.17 6.50
C GLY A 425 20.95 -18.69 5.45
N MET A 426 19.68 -18.44 5.73
CA MET A 426 18.56 -18.68 4.84
C MET A 426 17.52 -17.59 4.96
N ALA A 427 16.69 -17.43 3.93
CA ALA A 427 15.50 -16.61 3.97
C ALA A 427 14.38 -17.28 3.16
N ALA A 428 13.14 -17.20 3.64
CA ALA A 428 11.97 -17.67 2.92
C ALA A 428 11.57 -16.70 1.80
N THR A 429 10.89 -17.22 0.75
CA THR A 429 10.12 -16.37 -0.15
C THR A 429 8.95 -15.74 0.60
N PRO A 430 8.43 -14.56 0.20
CA PRO A 430 7.35 -13.89 0.92
C PRO A 430 6.07 -14.73 1.05
N ASP A 431 5.81 -15.61 0.11
CA ASP A 431 4.67 -16.52 0.11
C ASP A 431 4.96 -17.89 0.74
N GLY A 432 6.21 -18.11 1.22
CA GLY A 432 6.62 -19.34 1.89
C GLY A 432 6.68 -20.58 1.00
N ASN A 433 6.61 -20.43 -0.34
CA ASN A 433 6.68 -21.55 -1.29
C ASN A 433 8.11 -21.88 -1.74
N GLY A 434 9.10 -21.23 -1.13
CA GLY A 434 10.51 -21.45 -1.41
C GLY A 434 11.42 -20.78 -0.38
N TYR A 435 12.72 -20.93 -0.60
CA TYR A 435 13.73 -20.27 0.21
C TYR A 435 15.06 -20.17 -0.52
N TRP A 436 15.84 -19.20 -0.12
CA TRP A 436 17.25 -19.06 -0.50
C TRP A 436 18.15 -19.51 0.63
N LEU A 437 19.25 -20.21 0.27
CA LEU A 437 20.39 -20.44 1.15
C LEU A 437 21.55 -19.59 0.67
N VAL A 438 22.32 -19.02 1.57
CA VAL A 438 23.51 -18.25 1.23
C VAL A 438 24.74 -18.83 1.90
N ALA A 439 25.82 -19.03 1.14
CA ALA A 439 27.13 -19.45 1.64
C ALA A 439 28.00 -18.22 1.98
N SER A 440 29.05 -18.43 2.78
CA SER A 440 29.92 -17.33 3.25
C SER A 440 30.76 -16.66 2.17
N ASP A 441 30.90 -17.27 0.97
CA ASP A 441 31.45 -16.65 -0.24
C ASP A 441 30.38 -15.89 -1.06
N GLY A 442 29.12 -15.91 -0.58
CA GLY A 442 27.97 -15.32 -1.22
C GLY A 442 27.40 -16.15 -2.36
N GLY A 443 27.74 -17.43 -2.47
CA GLY A 443 27.00 -18.37 -3.31
C GLY A 443 25.56 -18.49 -2.82
N VAL A 444 24.59 -18.34 -3.71
CA VAL A 444 23.16 -18.41 -3.41
C VAL A 444 22.55 -19.65 -4.06
N PHE A 445 21.75 -20.38 -3.30
CA PHE A 445 21.00 -21.57 -3.75
C PHE A 445 19.51 -21.32 -3.54
N ALA A 446 18.73 -21.44 -4.60
CA ALA A 446 17.30 -21.19 -4.62
C ALA A 446 16.51 -22.50 -4.69
N TYR A 447 15.49 -22.65 -3.87
CA TYR A 447 14.64 -23.84 -3.79
C TYR A 447 13.15 -23.46 -3.74
N GLY A 448 12.30 -24.34 -4.27
CA GLY A 448 10.88 -24.06 -4.43
C GLY A 448 10.65 -23.04 -5.55
N ASP A 449 9.88 -22.02 -5.29
CA ASP A 449 9.63 -20.91 -6.23
C ASP A 449 10.66 -19.77 -6.13
N ALA A 450 11.60 -19.84 -5.17
CA ALA A 450 12.67 -18.86 -5.02
C ALA A 450 13.48 -18.70 -6.32
N GLN A 451 13.56 -17.48 -6.85
CA GLN A 451 14.32 -17.19 -8.07
C GLN A 451 15.76 -16.82 -7.74
N PHE A 452 16.69 -17.20 -8.62
CA PHE A 452 18.10 -16.81 -8.52
C PHE A 452 18.33 -15.49 -9.27
N TYR A 453 18.67 -14.43 -8.54
CA TYR A 453 18.92 -13.09 -9.09
C TYR A 453 20.40 -12.75 -9.26
N GLY A 454 21.30 -13.55 -8.68
CA GLY A 454 22.75 -13.35 -8.74
C GLY A 454 23.45 -13.72 -7.44
N SER A 455 24.79 -13.65 -7.45
CA SER A 455 25.60 -14.01 -6.28
C SER A 455 26.96 -13.37 -6.33
N THR A 456 27.65 -13.28 -5.16
CA THR A 456 29.05 -12.87 -5.07
C THR A 456 30.02 -14.05 -5.14
N GLY A 457 29.55 -15.29 -5.34
CA GLY A 457 30.38 -16.51 -5.30
C GLY A 457 31.52 -16.58 -6.32
N SER A 458 31.54 -15.70 -7.33
CA SER A 458 32.60 -15.60 -8.33
C SER A 458 33.56 -14.44 -8.13
N ILE A 459 33.36 -13.60 -7.11
CA ILE A 459 34.19 -12.43 -6.82
C ILE A 459 34.94 -12.59 -5.50
N ASN A 460 36.11 -11.94 -5.38
CA ASN A 460 36.85 -11.91 -4.13
C ASN A 460 36.26 -10.88 -3.18
N LEU A 461 35.61 -11.33 -2.12
CA LEU A 461 35.08 -10.49 -1.07
C LEU A 461 36.16 -10.04 -0.09
N ASN A 462 36.10 -8.81 0.39
CA ASN A 462 36.95 -8.32 1.48
C ASN A 462 36.64 -9.04 2.80
N LYS A 463 35.37 -9.32 3.04
CA LYS A 463 34.85 -10.01 4.21
C LYS A 463 33.73 -10.99 3.80
N PRO A 464 33.53 -12.07 4.56
CA PRO A 464 32.54 -13.08 4.22
C PRO A 464 31.12 -12.54 4.34
N ILE A 465 30.21 -13.07 3.53
CA ILE A 465 28.76 -12.88 3.68
C ILE A 465 28.31 -13.55 4.98
N ILE A 466 27.35 -12.91 5.67
CA ILE A 466 26.78 -13.38 6.94
C ILE A 466 25.28 -13.71 6.83
N GLY A 467 24.60 -13.24 5.78
CA GLY A 467 23.17 -13.45 5.59
C GLY A 467 22.64 -12.88 4.30
N LEU A 468 21.37 -13.18 4.04
CA LEU A 468 20.57 -12.72 2.93
C LEU A 468 19.24 -12.18 3.44
N ILE A 469 18.78 -11.06 2.89
CA ILE A 469 17.49 -10.45 3.17
C ILE A 469 16.73 -10.36 1.84
N PRO A 470 15.52 -10.92 1.67
CA PRO A 470 14.72 -10.77 0.45
C PRO A 470 14.02 -9.41 0.41
N THR A 471 13.72 -8.91 -0.81
CA THR A 471 12.77 -7.81 -1.01
C THR A 471 11.36 -8.21 -0.57
N LEU A 472 10.48 -7.23 -0.41
CA LEU A 472 9.12 -7.46 0.11
C LEU A 472 8.31 -8.40 -0.79
N ASP A 473 8.47 -8.28 -2.10
CA ASP A 473 7.79 -9.06 -3.14
C ASP A 473 8.56 -10.32 -3.58
N GLY A 474 9.80 -10.51 -3.06
CA GLY A 474 10.66 -11.62 -3.46
C GLY A 474 11.30 -11.46 -4.84
N GLY A 475 11.20 -10.26 -5.49
CA GLY A 475 11.80 -9.95 -6.79
C GLY A 475 13.32 -9.72 -6.74
N GLY A 476 13.91 -9.73 -5.54
CA GLY A 476 15.34 -9.55 -5.31
C GLY A 476 15.78 -9.88 -3.88
N TYR A 477 17.06 -9.60 -3.60
CA TYR A 477 17.62 -9.74 -2.25
C TYR A 477 18.90 -8.95 -2.07
N TRP A 478 19.23 -8.65 -0.82
CA TRP A 478 20.52 -8.11 -0.38
C TRP A 478 21.35 -9.19 0.26
N LEU A 479 22.62 -9.31 -0.13
CA LEU A 479 23.63 -10.08 0.59
C LEU A 479 24.42 -9.14 1.49
N ILE A 480 24.56 -9.51 2.75
CA ILE A 480 25.21 -8.68 3.77
C ILE A 480 26.54 -9.30 4.15
N ALA A 481 27.63 -8.55 4.06
CA ALA A 481 28.97 -8.98 4.49
C ALA A 481 29.28 -8.56 5.94
N SER A 482 30.23 -9.22 6.58
CA SER A 482 30.58 -8.95 7.99
C SER A 482 31.29 -7.62 8.24
N ASP A 483 31.70 -6.89 7.19
CA ASP A 483 32.14 -5.49 7.25
C ASP A 483 30.98 -4.51 6.98
N GLY A 484 29.77 -5.03 6.84
CA GLY A 484 28.57 -4.29 6.50
C GLY A 484 28.48 -3.91 5.02
N GLY A 485 29.29 -4.48 4.15
CA GLY A 485 29.12 -4.41 2.70
C GLY A 485 27.77 -5.02 2.30
N VAL A 486 27.02 -4.33 1.42
CA VAL A 486 25.72 -4.76 0.92
C VAL A 486 25.78 -4.93 -0.58
N PHE A 487 25.28 -6.07 -1.07
CA PHE A 487 25.21 -6.40 -2.51
C PHE A 487 23.75 -6.65 -2.87
N ALA A 488 23.21 -5.84 -3.76
CA ALA A 488 21.82 -5.89 -4.20
C ALA A 488 21.69 -6.68 -5.50
N TYR A 489 20.69 -7.57 -5.57
CA TYR A 489 20.39 -8.41 -6.73
C TYR A 489 18.89 -8.43 -7.02
N GLY A 490 18.53 -8.59 -8.29
CA GLY A 490 17.14 -8.49 -8.73
C GLY A 490 16.67 -7.05 -8.68
N ASP A 491 15.49 -6.82 -8.11
CA ASP A 491 14.91 -5.50 -7.90
C ASP A 491 15.34 -4.82 -6.59
N ALA A 492 16.20 -5.47 -5.79
CA ALA A 492 16.68 -4.93 -4.54
C ALA A 492 17.42 -3.60 -4.74
N THR A 493 16.88 -2.50 -4.23
CA THR A 493 17.50 -1.18 -4.28
C THR A 493 18.63 -1.08 -3.24
N TYR A 494 19.78 -0.51 -3.62
CA TYR A 494 20.88 -0.25 -2.71
C TYR A 494 20.66 1.05 -1.95
N TYR A 495 20.49 0.98 -0.63
CA TYR A 495 20.23 2.14 0.24
C TYR A 495 21.46 2.62 1.00
N GLY A 496 22.59 1.91 0.93
CA GLY A 496 23.83 2.26 1.60
C GLY A 496 24.50 1.07 2.30
N SER A 497 25.68 1.29 2.85
CA SER A 497 26.44 0.23 3.56
C SER A 497 27.53 0.85 4.45
N THR A 498 28.05 0.05 5.39
CA THR A 498 29.27 0.40 6.15
C THR A 498 30.53 -0.30 5.58
N GLY A 499 30.46 -0.87 4.38
CA GLY A 499 31.52 -1.67 3.78
C GLY A 499 32.85 -0.97 3.50
N GLY A 500 32.93 0.36 3.70
CA GLY A 500 34.17 1.16 3.65
C GLY A 500 34.63 1.68 4.99
N ASP A 501 33.88 1.42 6.05
CA ASP A 501 34.12 1.94 7.38
C ASP A 501 34.98 0.97 8.21
N ASN A 502 35.77 1.52 9.14
CA ASN A 502 36.51 0.71 10.11
C ASN A 502 35.61 0.41 11.31
N LEU A 503 34.74 -0.58 11.20
CA LEU A 503 33.90 -1.01 12.30
C LEU A 503 34.74 -1.61 13.43
N ALA A 504 34.40 -1.27 14.69
CA ALA A 504 35.04 -1.85 15.88
C ALA A 504 34.70 -3.33 16.04
N TYR A 505 33.49 -3.73 15.60
CA TYR A 505 32.98 -5.09 15.67
C TYR A 505 32.37 -5.48 14.31
N PRO A 506 32.44 -6.77 13.92
CA PRO A 506 31.85 -7.23 12.67
C PRO A 506 30.32 -7.17 12.72
N VAL A 507 29.69 -6.89 11.60
CA VAL A 507 28.24 -7.07 11.41
C VAL A 507 27.86 -8.54 11.55
N THR A 508 26.76 -8.85 12.23
CA THR A 508 26.35 -10.22 12.57
C THR A 508 24.89 -10.53 12.25
N ALA A 509 24.04 -9.53 12.10
CA ALA A 509 22.66 -9.72 11.68
C ALA A 509 22.13 -8.50 10.94
N ALA A 510 21.01 -8.68 10.24
CA ALA A 510 20.32 -7.63 9.52
C ALA A 510 18.83 -7.96 9.36
N ALA A 511 18.01 -6.94 9.16
CA ALA A 511 16.58 -7.08 8.88
C ALA A 511 16.16 -5.97 7.90
N ARG A 512 15.19 -6.25 7.00
CA ARG A 512 14.57 -5.21 6.17
C ARG A 512 13.51 -4.44 6.97
N SER A 513 13.23 -3.21 6.54
CA SER A 513 12.03 -2.49 6.95
C SER A 513 10.76 -3.19 6.45
N PHE A 514 9.64 -2.95 7.10
CA PHE A 514 8.37 -3.61 6.75
C PHE A 514 7.92 -3.27 5.31
N LEU A 515 8.05 -2.01 4.92
CA LEU A 515 7.68 -1.54 3.57
C LEU A 515 8.73 -1.88 2.52
N GLY A 516 9.92 -2.38 2.91
CA GLY A 516 10.96 -2.81 1.99
C GLY A 516 11.81 -1.68 1.39
N GLY A 517 11.56 -0.41 1.77
CA GLY A 517 12.33 0.75 1.33
C GLY A 517 13.66 0.96 2.08
N GLY A 518 14.06 0.02 2.95
CA GLY A 518 15.30 0.10 3.71
C GLY A 518 15.64 -1.17 4.48
N TYR A 519 16.74 -1.09 5.24
CA TYR A 519 17.20 -2.18 6.10
C TYR A 519 18.05 -1.67 7.25
N TRP A 520 18.08 -2.45 8.33
CA TRP A 520 19.05 -2.31 9.42
C TRP A 520 20.12 -3.38 9.30
N ILE A 521 21.34 -3.02 9.64
CA ILE A 521 22.43 -3.97 9.91
C ILE A 521 22.92 -3.73 11.35
N VAL A 522 23.31 -4.77 12.06
CA VAL A 522 23.76 -4.67 13.44
C VAL A 522 25.09 -5.39 13.63
N ASP A 523 26.02 -4.75 14.35
CA ASP A 523 27.30 -5.36 14.68
C ASP A 523 27.21 -6.28 15.90
N ALA A 524 28.31 -6.99 16.15
CA ALA A 524 28.37 -7.95 17.26
C ALA A 524 28.19 -7.31 18.65
N ASN A 525 28.43 -6.01 18.80
CA ASN A 525 28.24 -5.29 20.07
C ASN A 525 26.87 -4.63 20.20
N GLY A 526 26.05 -4.67 19.14
CA GLY A 526 24.70 -4.13 19.15
C GLY A 526 24.58 -2.72 18.55
N GLN A 527 25.63 -2.17 17.95
CA GLN A 527 25.52 -0.94 17.18
C GLN A 527 24.67 -1.20 15.94
N VAL A 528 23.60 -0.41 15.79
CA VAL A 528 22.65 -0.50 14.66
C VAL A 528 22.94 0.61 13.66
N PHE A 529 22.98 0.25 12.39
CA PHE A 529 23.10 1.16 11.26
C PHE A 529 21.83 1.01 10.42
N ASN A 530 21.17 2.11 10.13
CA ASN A 530 19.92 2.16 9.37
C ASN A 530 20.14 2.79 8.00
N PHE A 531 19.50 2.24 6.99
CA PHE A 531 19.60 2.67 5.59
C PHE A 531 18.21 2.69 4.93
N GLY A 532 18.01 3.66 4.01
CA GLY A 532 16.73 3.87 3.37
C GLY A 532 15.67 4.37 4.37
N ASP A 533 14.47 3.82 4.30
CA ASP A 533 13.33 4.14 5.17
C ASP A 533 13.40 3.49 6.57
N ALA A 534 14.45 2.70 6.86
CA ALA A 534 14.61 2.04 8.16
C ALA A 534 14.89 3.08 9.27
N PRO A 535 13.97 3.34 10.23
CA PRO A 535 14.14 4.38 11.23
C PRO A 535 15.17 4.01 12.30
N ASN A 536 15.73 5.01 12.97
CA ASN A 536 16.61 4.79 14.12
C ASN A 536 15.81 4.65 15.41
N GLU A 537 15.52 3.43 15.80
CA GLU A 537 14.78 3.12 17.03
C GLU A 537 15.66 2.97 18.28
N GLY A 538 16.95 3.24 18.15
CA GLY A 538 17.93 3.15 19.24
C GLY A 538 18.74 1.85 19.22
N GLN A 539 19.67 1.74 20.16
CA GLN A 539 20.57 0.60 20.26
C GLN A 539 21.01 0.39 21.72
N PRO A 540 21.45 -0.80 22.13
CA PRO A 540 21.98 -1.01 23.45
C PRO A 540 23.34 -0.30 23.61
N ALA A 541 23.69 0.11 24.83
CA ALA A 541 25.01 0.66 25.13
C ALA A 541 26.14 -0.38 24.90
N ASP A 542 25.84 -1.65 25.17
CA ASP A 542 26.68 -2.82 24.93
C ASP A 542 25.79 -4.03 24.60
N ALA A 543 26.35 -5.04 23.97
CA ALA A 543 25.63 -6.26 23.64
C ALA A 543 24.89 -6.85 24.85
N PRO A 544 23.59 -7.20 24.75
CA PRO A 544 22.77 -7.67 25.85
C PRO A 544 23.39 -8.86 26.59
N GLY A 545 23.58 -8.69 27.89
CA GLY A 545 24.21 -9.70 28.75
C GLY A 545 25.72 -9.90 28.52
N GLY A 546 26.37 -9.00 27.76
CA GLY A 546 27.82 -9.08 27.43
C GLY A 546 28.16 -10.15 26.38
N TYR A 547 27.17 -10.63 25.63
CA TYR A 547 27.35 -11.63 24.56
C TYR A 547 27.00 -11.03 23.20
N ARG A 548 27.74 -11.41 22.17
CA ARG A 548 27.55 -10.89 20.81
C ARG A 548 26.12 -11.04 20.31
N ILE A 549 25.65 -10.07 19.52
CA ILE A 549 24.39 -10.18 18.78
C ILE A 549 24.53 -11.29 17.73
N THR A 550 23.47 -12.06 17.54
CA THR A 550 23.40 -13.19 16.60
C THR A 550 22.10 -13.23 15.81
N GLY A 551 21.14 -12.36 16.11
CA GLY A 551 19.87 -12.27 15.39
C GLY A 551 19.22 -10.91 15.55
N MET A 552 18.47 -10.51 14.52
CA MET A 552 17.65 -9.32 14.48
C MET A 552 16.33 -9.65 13.80
N ALA A 553 15.22 -9.15 14.34
CA ALA A 553 13.90 -9.25 13.72
C ALA A 553 13.16 -7.92 13.89
N ALA A 554 12.54 -7.43 12.82
CA ALA A 554 11.78 -6.18 12.80
C ALA A 554 10.30 -6.40 13.21
N THR A 555 9.66 -5.34 13.72
CA THR A 555 8.20 -5.30 13.89
C THR A 555 7.51 -5.05 12.56
N GLN A 556 6.23 -5.37 12.44
CA GLN A 556 5.46 -5.14 11.20
C GLN A 556 5.29 -3.67 10.83
N SER A 557 5.45 -2.74 11.76
CA SER A 557 5.32 -1.31 11.49
C SER A 557 6.64 -0.62 11.13
N SER A 558 7.77 -1.35 11.10
CA SER A 558 9.14 -0.79 11.02
C SER A 558 9.54 0.16 12.16
N ASN A 559 8.67 0.39 13.14
CA ASN A 559 8.93 1.31 14.25
C ASN A 559 9.56 0.59 15.46
N GLY A 560 10.23 -0.53 15.23
CA GLY A 560 10.94 -1.26 16.27
C GLY A 560 11.55 -2.58 15.78
N TYR A 561 12.42 -3.14 16.62
CA TYR A 561 13.08 -4.42 16.37
C TYR A 561 13.55 -5.09 17.66
N TRP A 562 13.78 -6.38 17.59
CA TRP A 562 14.41 -7.19 18.62
C TRP A 562 15.83 -7.56 18.20
N LEU A 563 16.77 -7.51 19.16
CA LEU A 563 18.15 -7.98 19.01
C LEU A 563 18.38 -9.15 19.94
N ALA A 564 18.71 -10.31 19.40
CA ALA A 564 19.04 -11.51 20.17
C ALA A 564 20.55 -11.69 20.27
N SER A 565 21.06 -12.00 21.47
CA SER A 565 22.46 -12.32 21.70
C SER A 565 22.71 -13.82 21.85
N ALA A 566 23.97 -14.24 21.75
CA ALA A 566 24.37 -15.65 21.76
C ALA A 566 23.97 -16.43 23.03
N ASN A 567 23.75 -15.76 24.16
CA ASN A 567 23.23 -16.37 25.40
C ASN A 567 21.70 -16.37 25.49
N GLY A 568 21.01 -15.94 24.40
CA GLY A 568 19.56 -15.88 24.32
C GLY A 568 18.91 -14.70 25.04
N ASN A 569 19.67 -13.69 25.47
CA ASN A 569 19.09 -12.42 25.89
C ASN A 569 18.52 -11.70 24.66
N VAL A 570 17.39 -11.01 24.84
CA VAL A 570 16.75 -10.21 23.83
C VAL A 570 16.58 -8.77 24.33
N ALA A 571 17.04 -7.80 23.56
CA ALA A 571 16.76 -6.39 23.73
C ALA A 571 15.72 -5.96 22.70
N GLN A 572 14.81 -5.05 23.10
CA GLN A 572 13.77 -4.50 22.24
C GLN A 572 13.95 -2.98 22.11
N PHE A 573 13.64 -2.45 20.93
CA PHE A 573 13.74 -1.02 20.61
C PHE A 573 12.50 -0.57 19.86
N GLY A 574 12.21 0.75 19.98
CA GLY A 574 11.01 1.32 19.39
C GLY A 574 9.73 0.68 19.96
N ASN A 575 8.80 0.31 19.11
CA ASN A 575 7.54 -0.31 19.50
C ASN A 575 7.61 -1.84 19.68
N ALA A 576 8.79 -2.45 19.64
CA ALA A 576 8.95 -3.88 19.81
C ALA A 576 8.52 -4.33 21.24
N ALA A 577 7.51 -5.20 21.31
CA ALA A 577 6.97 -5.66 22.59
C ALA A 577 7.92 -6.64 23.30
N PRO A 578 7.98 -6.60 24.66
CA PRO A 578 8.83 -7.49 25.45
C PRO A 578 8.19 -8.88 25.63
N TYR A 579 8.41 -9.80 24.69
CA TYR A 579 7.85 -11.15 24.76
C TYR A 579 8.63 -12.11 25.66
N GLY A 580 9.85 -11.75 26.08
CA GLY A 580 10.70 -12.55 26.98
C GLY A 580 12.02 -12.96 26.33
N SER A 581 12.84 -13.71 27.05
CA SER A 581 14.18 -14.15 26.59
C SER A 581 14.68 -15.35 27.42
N MET A 582 15.82 -15.91 27.01
CA MET A 582 16.52 -16.94 27.79
C MET A 582 17.44 -16.34 28.87
N ALA A 583 17.29 -15.06 29.22
CA ALA A 583 18.09 -14.41 30.26
C ALA A 583 18.09 -15.21 31.58
N GLY A 584 19.28 -15.47 32.10
CA GLY A 584 19.44 -16.26 33.34
C GLY A 584 19.32 -17.78 33.16
N THR A 585 19.06 -18.28 31.97
CA THR A 585 19.01 -19.72 31.68
C THR A 585 20.34 -20.18 31.05
N THR A 586 20.90 -21.27 31.56
CA THR A 586 22.08 -21.90 30.95
C THR A 586 21.67 -22.69 29.72
N LEU A 587 22.18 -22.27 28.54
CA LEU A 587 21.94 -22.96 27.29
C LEU A 587 23.00 -24.02 27.02
N ASN A 588 22.61 -25.14 26.39
CA ASN A 588 23.54 -26.19 25.96
C ASN A 588 24.41 -25.72 24.79
N ALA A 589 23.88 -24.82 23.95
CA ALA A 589 24.59 -24.23 22.82
C ALA A 589 24.16 -22.76 22.63
N PRO A 590 25.02 -21.92 22.03
CA PRO A 590 24.67 -20.52 21.81
C PRO A 590 23.48 -20.37 20.84
N VAL A 591 22.70 -19.31 21.04
CA VAL A 591 21.72 -18.85 20.04
C VAL A 591 22.46 -18.33 18.80
N VAL A 592 21.98 -18.72 17.62
CA VAL A 592 22.59 -18.39 16.30
C VAL A 592 21.63 -17.71 15.34
N GLY A 593 20.36 -17.63 15.67
CA GLY A 593 19.34 -16.99 14.82
C GLY A 593 18.08 -16.63 15.59
N MET A 594 17.34 -15.72 14.99
CA MET A 594 16.02 -15.24 15.44
C MET A 594 15.11 -15.08 14.22
N ALA A 595 13.85 -15.47 14.35
CA ALA A 595 12.80 -15.17 13.38
C ALA A 595 11.54 -14.73 14.11
N ALA A 596 10.88 -13.66 13.66
CA ALA A 596 9.56 -13.29 14.12
C ALA A 596 8.51 -14.14 13.40
N ASN A 597 7.36 -14.38 14.05
CA ASN A 597 6.21 -14.97 13.38
C ASN A 597 5.56 -13.92 12.42
N ALA A 598 4.71 -14.38 11.52
CA ALA A 598 4.16 -13.57 10.43
C ALA A 598 3.52 -12.24 10.87
N ASN A 599 2.91 -12.18 12.05
CA ASN A 599 2.29 -10.96 12.58
C ASN A 599 3.15 -10.24 13.64
N ALA A 600 4.43 -10.62 13.79
CA ALA A 600 5.38 -10.06 14.76
C ALA A 600 4.86 -10.01 16.21
N SER A 601 3.90 -10.90 16.57
CA SER A 601 3.34 -11.04 17.91
C SER A 601 4.15 -12.00 18.81
N GLY A 602 5.25 -12.53 18.28
CA GLY A 602 6.19 -13.41 18.95
C GLY A 602 7.38 -13.74 18.05
N TYR A 603 8.34 -14.49 18.60
CA TYR A 603 9.53 -14.90 17.88
C TYR A 603 10.11 -16.22 18.37
N TRP A 604 10.92 -16.82 17.54
CA TRP A 604 11.73 -17.98 17.85
C TRP A 604 13.20 -17.59 17.99
N LEU A 605 13.88 -18.18 18.97
CA LEU A 605 15.34 -18.19 19.05
C LEU A 605 15.83 -19.60 18.73
N GLN A 606 16.84 -19.69 17.88
CA GLN A 606 17.45 -20.97 17.48
C GLN A 606 18.81 -21.15 18.12
N GLY A 607 18.99 -22.26 18.83
CA GLY A 607 20.29 -22.73 19.29
C GLY A 607 21.11 -23.39 18.19
N GLN A 608 22.43 -23.31 18.29
CA GLN A 608 23.37 -23.98 17.37
C GLN A 608 23.23 -25.51 17.37
N ASP A 609 22.70 -26.08 18.44
CA ASP A 609 22.36 -27.49 18.59
C ASP A 609 20.99 -27.87 18.00
N GLY A 610 20.30 -26.91 17.39
CA GLY A 610 18.96 -27.06 16.80
C GLY A 610 17.81 -26.93 17.80
N GLY A 611 18.09 -26.57 19.05
CA GLY A 611 17.05 -26.22 20.02
C GLY A 611 16.28 -24.97 19.59
N ILE A 612 14.95 -24.94 19.81
CA ILE A 612 14.08 -23.79 19.54
C ILE A 612 13.45 -23.34 20.84
N PHE A 613 13.46 -22.02 21.05
CA PHE A 613 12.80 -21.36 22.17
C PHE A 613 11.77 -20.38 21.64
N THR A 614 10.54 -20.44 22.15
CA THR A 614 9.39 -19.67 21.66
C THR A 614 9.01 -18.58 22.65
N PHE A 615 8.66 -17.39 22.14
CA PHE A 615 8.26 -16.24 22.94
C PHE A 615 7.07 -15.53 22.31
N GLY A 616 6.22 -14.94 23.17
CA GLY A 616 4.96 -14.32 22.72
C GLY A 616 4.01 -15.38 22.15
N ASN A 617 3.39 -15.08 21.01
CA ASN A 617 2.46 -15.98 20.32
C ASN A 617 3.15 -16.93 19.32
N ALA A 618 4.48 -17.04 19.35
CA ALA A 618 5.21 -17.97 18.50
C ALA A 618 5.02 -19.41 18.99
N GLU A 619 4.39 -20.26 18.17
CA GLU A 619 4.11 -21.66 18.52
C GLU A 619 5.33 -22.56 18.30
N PHE A 620 5.45 -23.60 19.10
CA PHE A 620 6.51 -24.62 18.95
C PHE A 620 6.05 -25.74 18.04
N TYR A 621 6.70 -25.87 16.87
CA TYR A 621 6.38 -26.89 15.86
C TYR A 621 7.35 -28.09 15.89
N GLY A 622 8.40 -28.03 16.69
CA GLY A 622 9.42 -29.06 16.81
C GLY A 622 10.84 -28.50 16.73
N SER A 623 11.85 -29.34 16.95
CA SER A 623 13.25 -28.91 16.90
C SER A 623 14.21 -30.07 16.62
N MET A 624 15.44 -29.72 16.25
CA MET A 624 16.56 -30.67 16.17
C MET A 624 17.31 -30.79 17.51
N GLY A 625 16.92 -30.04 18.53
CA GLY A 625 17.54 -30.10 19.86
C GLY A 625 17.60 -31.50 20.44
N GLY A 626 18.77 -31.91 20.89
CA GLY A 626 19.02 -33.26 21.42
C GLY A 626 19.17 -34.36 20.36
N ARG A 627 19.13 -34.03 19.05
CA ARG A 627 19.40 -34.96 17.96
C ARG A 627 20.83 -34.80 17.46
N HIS A 628 21.41 -35.88 16.93
CA HIS A 628 22.71 -35.80 16.28
C HIS A 628 22.62 -35.00 14.97
N LEU A 629 23.45 -33.96 14.83
CA LEU A 629 23.58 -33.14 13.64
C LEU A 629 24.94 -33.41 12.99
N ASN A 630 24.97 -33.52 11.65
CA ASN A 630 26.22 -33.62 10.90
C ASN A 630 27.00 -32.30 10.88
N ALA A 631 26.26 -31.19 10.95
CA ALA A 631 26.80 -29.82 10.97
C ALA A 631 25.97 -28.94 11.90
N PRO A 632 26.55 -27.89 12.51
CA PRO A 632 25.82 -26.99 13.40
C PRO A 632 24.76 -26.18 12.66
N MET A 633 23.67 -25.83 13.35
CA MET A 633 22.67 -24.89 12.84
C MET A 633 23.25 -23.49 12.72
N VAL A 634 22.79 -22.74 11.70
CA VAL A 634 23.28 -21.40 11.39
C VAL A 634 22.16 -20.38 11.12
N GLY A 635 20.92 -20.82 10.96
CA GLY A 635 19.79 -19.90 10.70
C GLY A 635 18.42 -20.56 10.76
N ILE A 636 17.41 -19.74 10.98
CA ILE A 636 15.98 -20.05 10.99
C ILE A 636 15.25 -19.09 10.07
N ALA A 637 14.29 -19.58 9.31
CA ALA A 637 13.32 -18.76 8.59
C ALA A 637 11.91 -19.23 8.89
N ALA A 638 10.99 -18.31 9.15
CA ALA A 638 9.57 -18.59 9.31
C ALA A 638 8.88 -18.70 7.93
N THR A 639 7.78 -19.48 7.88
CA THR A 639 6.87 -19.55 6.72
C THR A 639 5.95 -18.36 6.70
#